data_41591a9b616a7e0457e1ca2259614cc8
#
_entry.id   41591a9b616a7e0457e1ca2259614cc8
#
_cell.length_a   1.000
_cell.length_b   1.000
_cell.length_c   1.000
_cell.angle_alpha   90.00
_cell.angle_beta   90.00
_cell.angle_gamma   90.00
#
_symmetry.space_group_name_H-M   'P 1'
#
loop_
_entity.id
_entity.type
_entity.pdbx_description
1 polymer ?
#
loop_
_entity_poly.entity_id
_entity_poly.type
_entity_poly.pdbx_seq_one_letter_code
_entity_poly.pdbx_strand_id
1 'polypeptide(L)'
;MKHYNIEEDMRYLQLLSQSFPTVAEASTEIINLQAILNLPKGTEHFLADIHGEYEAFIHVLKNASGNIKRKVNELFGNTLREAEKRELCTLIYYPEQKLELVKHNETDIDDWYHITLHQLVAVCRDVSSKYTRSKVRKSLPADFSYIIQELLHEHTEDHDKTAYVNVIVDTIISTGRADDFIIAIANVIQRLAIDSLHILGDIFDRGPGAHIIMDAMRKYHSWDMQWGNHDILWMGAAAGNDACICNVIRLSLRYGNLPTLEEGYGINLVPLATFAMETYKNDPCTEFIPKTTGGASQLDEKTLRLTAQMHKAIAVIQFKVESQIIAKHPEWKMNDRCLFEHVDYQNGTIDLQGKTYKMSSCSFPTINPAAPSELSPEEEILISKLHHSFSVCEKLHKHIRVMLQHGCMYGIYNNNLLFHASCPLNEDGSLKEVEIFPGKKYSGRALMYHTGMQIRTAFQQDSAPEERDYAIDYFLYLWCGPDSPLFDKSKMATFERYFIADKETHVEEKGYYFKLRDNEEVIDHILDAFGVVGSNRHIINGHVPVRTLKGENPIKANGKLMVIDGGFSKAYHNETGIAGYTLVYHSRGFQLVQHEPFTSTEDAIQRGTDIKSTTQIVEMSNRRMLVADTDIGVELRKQIDDLEELLYAYRHGYIKEKEKKQ
;
A
#
# COMPACT_ATOMS: atom_id res chain seq x y z
N MET A 1 13.91 -43.73 -8.75
CA MET A 1 15.09 -42.83 -8.92
C MET A 1 14.60 -41.66 -9.75
N LYS A 2 14.87 -40.42 -9.32
CA LYS A 2 14.62 -39.25 -10.18
C LYS A 2 15.48 -39.42 -11.44
N HIS A 3 14.90 -39.25 -12.62
CA HIS A 3 15.66 -39.17 -13.88
C HIS A 3 16.08 -37.71 -14.07
N TYR A 4 17.38 -37.46 -14.02
CA TYR A 4 17.97 -36.15 -14.28
C TYR A 4 18.42 -36.08 -15.74
N ASN A 5 18.16 -34.97 -16.42
CA ASN A 5 18.58 -34.73 -17.79
C ASN A 5 19.86 -33.88 -17.83
N ILE A 6 20.94 -34.44 -17.29
CA ILE A 6 22.23 -33.75 -17.07
C ILE A 6 22.75 -33.05 -18.35
N GLU A 7 22.48 -33.59 -19.56
CA GLU A 7 23.00 -33.01 -20.80
C GLU A 7 22.28 -31.68 -21.13
N GLU A 8 20.97 -31.58 -20.90
CA GLU A 8 20.20 -30.36 -21.11
C GLU A 8 20.55 -29.29 -20.07
N ASP A 9 20.75 -29.68 -18.80
CA ASP A 9 20.97 -28.79 -17.69
C ASP A 9 22.48 -28.51 -17.40
N MET A 10 23.37 -29.05 -18.20
CA MET A 10 24.85 -28.97 -17.95
C MET A 10 25.33 -27.53 -17.74
N ARG A 11 24.87 -26.56 -18.55
CA ARG A 11 25.29 -25.16 -18.41
C ARG A 11 24.81 -24.56 -17.09
N TYR A 12 23.59 -24.87 -16.70
CA TYR A 12 23.01 -24.40 -15.42
C TYR A 12 23.76 -25.02 -14.25
N LEU A 13 24.00 -26.34 -14.27
CA LEU A 13 24.71 -27.04 -13.23
C LEU A 13 26.16 -26.54 -13.10
N GLN A 14 26.84 -26.21 -14.21
CA GLN A 14 28.15 -25.56 -14.19
C GLN A 14 28.13 -24.18 -13.52
N LEU A 15 27.10 -23.37 -13.71
CA LEU A 15 26.91 -22.12 -13.01
C LEU A 15 26.62 -22.34 -11.51
N LEU A 16 25.76 -23.29 -11.19
CA LEU A 16 25.38 -23.63 -9.82
C LEU A 16 26.60 -24.16 -9.05
N SER A 17 27.51 -24.94 -9.71
CA SER A 17 28.75 -25.44 -9.13
C SER A 17 29.73 -24.33 -8.74
N GLN A 18 29.58 -23.10 -9.24
CA GLN A 18 30.41 -21.98 -8.79
C GLN A 18 30.04 -21.52 -7.37
N SER A 19 28.75 -21.62 -7.03
CA SER A 19 28.21 -21.26 -5.71
C SER A 19 28.34 -22.40 -4.69
N PHE A 20 28.29 -23.66 -5.18
CA PHE A 20 28.38 -24.86 -4.36
C PHE A 20 29.47 -25.81 -4.93
N PRO A 21 30.74 -25.44 -4.82
CA PRO A 21 31.82 -26.07 -5.54
C PRO A 21 32.20 -27.51 -5.10
N THR A 22 31.58 -27.99 -4.00
CA THR A 22 31.84 -29.33 -3.46
C THR A 22 30.58 -30.08 -3.10
N VAL A 23 30.63 -31.42 -3.08
CA VAL A 23 29.54 -32.29 -2.56
C VAL A 23 29.13 -31.87 -1.15
N ALA A 24 30.11 -31.53 -0.29
CA ALA A 24 29.87 -31.15 1.10
C ALA A 24 29.04 -29.85 1.18
N GLU A 25 29.38 -28.83 0.39
CA GLU A 25 28.66 -27.56 0.39
C GLU A 25 27.26 -27.69 -0.16
N ALA A 26 27.06 -28.38 -1.29
CA ALA A 26 25.76 -28.67 -1.84
C ALA A 26 24.87 -29.47 -0.88
N SER A 27 25.43 -30.53 -0.25
CA SER A 27 24.70 -31.32 0.74
C SER A 27 24.33 -30.53 1.99
N THR A 28 25.22 -29.65 2.47
CA THR A 28 24.95 -28.77 3.62
C THR A 28 23.80 -27.82 3.31
N GLU A 29 23.78 -27.25 2.11
CA GLU A 29 22.67 -26.35 1.72
C GLU A 29 21.35 -27.10 1.59
N ILE A 30 21.31 -28.30 1.01
CA ILE A 30 20.11 -29.15 1.00
C ILE A 30 19.58 -29.38 2.42
N ILE A 31 20.48 -29.73 3.38
CA ILE A 31 20.08 -29.93 4.78
C ILE A 31 19.49 -28.64 5.37
N ASN A 32 20.11 -27.49 5.10
CA ASN A 32 19.62 -26.18 5.52
C ASN A 32 18.24 -25.87 4.95
N LEU A 33 18.05 -26.02 3.63
CA LEU A 33 16.77 -25.77 2.95
C LEU A 33 15.67 -26.72 3.44
N GLN A 34 15.96 -28.01 3.65
CA GLN A 34 15.02 -28.98 4.24
C GLN A 34 14.61 -28.59 5.67
N ALA A 35 15.55 -28.08 6.47
CA ALA A 35 15.24 -27.59 7.80
C ALA A 35 14.31 -26.37 7.76
N ILE A 36 14.55 -25.42 6.82
CA ILE A 36 13.71 -24.23 6.63
C ILE A 36 12.28 -24.59 6.27
N LEU A 37 12.07 -25.60 5.42
CA LEU A 37 10.74 -26.08 5.03
C LEU A 37 9.88 -26.51 6.23
N ASN A 38 10.48 -26.93 7.33
CA ASN A 38 9.81 -27.36 8.55
C ASN A 38 9.54 -26.24 9.57
N LEU A 39 9.99 -25.01 9.30
CA LEU A 39 9.66 -23.86 10.14
C LEU A 39 8.21 -23.43 9.94
N PRO A 40 7.60 -22.79 10.96
CA PRO A 40 6.28 -22.17 10.78
C PRO A 40 6.29 -21.12 9.68
N LYS A 41 5.17 -21.04 8.94
CA LYS A 41 4.90 -19.96 7.99
C LYS A 41 5.10 -18.60 8.66
N GLY A 42 5.74 -17.67 7.97
CA GLY A 42 5.88 -16.27 8.38
C GLY A 42 4.52 -15.56 8.50
N THR A 43 4.54 -14.38 9.08
CA THR A 43 3.34 -13.56 9.27
C THR A 43 3.25 -12.51 8.16
N GLU A 44 2.16 -12.52 7.41
CA GLU A 44 1.86 -11.54 6.37
C GLU A 44 0.78 -10.59 6.88
N HIS A 45 0.94 -9.30 6.61
CA HIS A 45 -0.04 -8.27 6.92
C HIS A 45 -0.55 -7.66 5.62
N PHE A 46 -1.87 -7.48 5.54
CA PHE A 46 -2.55 -6.85 4.40
C PHE A 46 -3.27 -5.61 4.90
N LEU A 47 -3.02 -4.48 4.24
CA LEU A 47 -3.67 -3.20 4.51
C LEU A 47 -4.14 -2.59 3.18
N ALA A 48 -5.21 -1.81 3.22
CA ALA A 48 -5.75 -1.11 2.05
C ALA A 48 -6.14 0.31 2.42
N ASP A 49 -6.23 1.17 1.39
CA ASP A 49 -6.89 2.49 1.46
C ASP A 49 -6.34 3.37 2.59
N ILE A 50 -5.01 3.49 2.64
CA ILE A 50 -4.29 4.22 3.70
C ILE A 50 -4.52 5.73 3.58
N HIS A 51 -4.64 6.24 2.35
CA HIS A 51 -5.02 7.61 2.04
C HIS A 51 -4.25 8.68 2.82
N GLY A 52 -2.93 8.57 2.88
CA GLY A 52 -2.07 9.58 3.49
C GLY A 52 -2.17 9.72 5.02
N GLU A 53 -2.88 8.83 5.71
CA GLU A 53 -3.01 8.84 7.18
C GLU A 53 -1.76 8.22 7.82
N TYR A 54 -0.64 8.92 7.68
CA TYR A 54 0.69 8.42 8.01
C TYR A 54 0.87 8.07 9.48
N GLU A 55 0.31 8.84 10.43
CA GLU A 55 0.50 8.58 11.87
C GLU A 55 -0.11 7.23 12.28
N ALA A 56 -1.37 7.00 11.90
CA ALA A 56 -2.06 5.75 12.19
C ALA A 56 -1.38 4.56 11.49
N PHE A 57 -1.04 4.72 10.21
CA PHE A 57 -0.38 3.67 9.43
C PHE A 57 0.99 3.29 10.01
N ILE A 58 1.86 4.27 10.26
CA ILE A 58 3.19 4.02 10.84
C ILE A 58 3.08 3.40 12.23
N HIS A 59 2.12 3.83 13.05
CA HIS A 59 1.88 3.22 14.35
C HIS A 59 1.45 1.74 14.24
N VAL A 60 0.53 1.42 13.31
CA VAL A 60 0.09 0.04 13.04
C VAL A 60 1.25 -0.83 12.57
N LEU A 61 2.18 -0.30 11.76
CA LEU A 61 3.38 -1.03 11.39
C LEU A 61 4.31 -1.26 12.59
N LYS A 62 4.57 -0.22 13.37
CA LYS A 62 5.48 -0.28 14.53
C LYS A 62 4.99 -1.21 15.64
N ASN A 63 3.68 -1.27 15.88
CA ASN A 63 3.09 -2.18 16.85
C ASN A 63 2.74 -3.56 16.28
N ALA A 64 3.01 -3.77 14.97
CA ALA A 64 2.67 -4.96 14.21
C ALA A 64 1.19 -5.35 14.37
N SER A 65 0.28 -4.37 14.20
CA SER A 65 -1.18 -4.52 14.37
C SER A 65 -1.56 -5.10 15.73
N GLY A 66 -0.84 -4.71 16.79
CA GLY A 66 -1.03 -5.17 18.15
C GLY A 66 -0.35 -6.50 18.51
N ASN A 67 0.35 -7.13 17.56
CA ASN A 67 1.01 -8.41 17.78
C ASN A 67 2.16 -8.30 18.82
N ILE A 68 2.94 -7.21 18.79
CA ILE A 68 4.03 -6.99 19.77
C ILE A 68 3.46 -6.89 21.18
N LYS A 69 2.40 -6.11 21.38
CA LYS A 69 1.72 -6.00 22.69
C LYS A 69 1.20 -7.34 23.19
N ARG A 70 0.61 -8.15 22.31
CA ARG A 70 0.15 -9.49 22.67
C ARG A 70 1.33 -10.34 23.13
N LYS A 71 2.45 -10.34 22.43
CA LYS A 71 3.66 -11.09 22.83
C LYS A 71 4.25 -10.61 24.15
N VAL A 72 4.32 -9.30 24.39
CA VAL A 72 4.73 -8.74 25.69
C VAL A 72 3.83 -9.23 26.81
N ASN A 73 2.50 -9.24 26.59
CA ASN A 73 1.53 -9.73 27.57
C ASN A 73 1.67 -11.25 27.82
N GLU A 74 1.87 -12.05 26.77
CA GLU A 74 2.08 -13.50 26.88
C GLU A 74 3.39 -13.83 27.62
N LEU A 75 4.46 -13.10 27.32
CA LEU A 75 5.79 -13.34 27.85
C LEU A 75 5.90 -12.97 29.33
N PHE A 76 5.41 -11.79 29.69
CA PHE A 76 5.58 -11.26 31.04
C PHE A 76 4.38 -11.54 31.97
N GLY A 77 3.21 -11.92 31.45
CA GLY A 77 2.05 -12.31 32.24
C GLY A 77 1.78 -11.32 33.38
N ASN A 78 1.89 -11.81 34.63
CA ASN A 78 1.72 -11.01 35.86
C ASN A 78 3.06 -10.53 36.46
N THR A 79 4.21 -10.80 35.82
CA THR A 79 5.51 -10.36 36.34
C THR A 79 5.77 -8.86 36.13
N LEU A 80 5.13 -8.27 35.11
CA LEU A 80 5.10 -6.83 34.91
C LEU A 80 3.69 -6.26 35.08
N ARG A 81 3.61 -5.08 35.68
CA ARG A 81 2.35 -4.33 35.78
C ARG A 81 1.93 -3.81 34.37
N GLU A 82 0.65 -3.58 34.19
CA GLU A 82 0.13 -3.08 32.91
C GLU A 82 0.76 -1.75 32.45
N ALA A 83 1.15 -0.90 33.42
CA ALA A 83 1.88 0.35 33.09
C ALA A 83 3.27 0.06 32.53
N GLU A 84 4.03 -0.85 33.13
CA GLU A 84 5.37 -1.25 32.69
C GLU A 84 5.35 -1.92 31.32
N LYS A 85 4.35 -2.78 31.05
CA LYS A 85 4.15 -3.38 29.74
C LYS A 85 3.85 -2.32 28.66
N ARG A 86 3.03 -1.30 28.98
CA ARG A 86 2.77 -0.19 28.07
C ARG A 86 4.02 0.61 27.78
N GLU A 87 4.81 0.94 28.81
CA GLU A 87 6.09 1.65 28.65
C GLU A 87 7.06 0.87 27.77
N LEU A 88 7.20 -0.44 27.99
CA LEU A 88 8.03 -1.31 27.18
C LEU A 88 7.53 -1.37 25.72
N CYS A 89 6.23 -1.48 25.49
CA CYS A 89 5.65 -1.45 24.16
C CYS A 89 5.94 -0.11 23.46
N THR A 90 5.72 1.03 24.16
CA THR A 90 6.00 2.37 23.61
C THR A 90 7.48 2.52 23.26
N LEU A 91 8.38 2.02 24.09
CA LEU A 91 9.82 2.00 23.83
C LEU A 91 10.15 1.17 22.57
N ILE A 92 9.52 0.01 22.39
CA ILE A 92 9.72 -0.79 21.18
C ILE A 92 9.19 -0.06 19.94
N TYR A 93 8.06 0.68 20.03
CA TYR A 93 7.47 1.37 18.88
C TYR A 93 8.23 2.66 18.52
N TYR A 94 8.68 3.42 19.50
CA TYR A 94 9.28 4.76 19.36
C TYR A 94 10.56 4.89 20.20
N PRO A 95 11.61 4.07 19.92
CA PRO A 95 12.76 3.97 20.80
C PRO A 95 13.49 5.29 20.98
N GLU A 96 13.74 6.05 19.90
CA GLU A 96 14.48 7.32 19.96
C GLU A 96 13.77 8.33 20.85
N GLN A 97 12.48 8.58 20.58
CA GLN A 97 11.70 9.59 21.28
C GLN A 97 11.42 9.20 22.73
N LYS A 98 11.19 7.90 22.98
CA LYS A 98 10.92 7.41 24.34
C LYS A 98 12.16 7.46 25.21
N LEU A 99 13.35 7.17 24.66
CA LEU A 99 14.62 7.29 25.37
C LEU A 99 14.89 8.73 25.84
N GLU A 100 14.61 9.73 25.00
CA GLU A 100 14.74 11.13 25.40
C GLU A 100 13.87 11.47 26.62
N LEU A 101 12.62 11.01 26.63
CA LEU A 101 11.71 11.24 27.77
C LEU A 101 12.19 10.50 29.03
N VAL A 102 12.65 9.28 28.92
CA VAL A 102 13.15 8.47 30.05
C VAL A 102 14.36 9.16 30.68
N LYS A 103 15.34 9.61 29.91
CA LYS A 103 16.53 10.31 30.40
C LYS A 103 16.22 11.58 31.20
N HIS A 104 15.10 12.24 30.91
CA HIS A 104 14.68 13.42 31.67
C HIS A 104 13.98 13.07 32.98
N ASN A 105 13.37 11.91 33.08
CA ASN A 105 12.49 11.54 34.18
C ASN A 105 13.08 10.52 35.16
N GLU A 106 13.99 9.65 34.69
CA GLU A 106 14.59 8.60 35.52
C GLU A 106 15.73 9.17 36.38
N THR A 107 15.73 8.77 37.64
CA THR A 107 16.76 9.16 38.60
C THR A 107 17.95 8.19 38.63
N ASP A 108 17.73 6.92 38.34
CA ASP A 108 18.75 5.87 38.19
C ASP A 108 18.66 5.26 36.78
N ILE A 109 19.33 5.91 35.86
CA ILE A 109 19.27 5.51 34.45
C ILE A 109 20.00 4.19 34.18
N ASP A 110 21.05 3.86 34.94
CA ASP A 110 21.82 2.64 34.74
C ASP A 110 21.03 1.40 35.18
N ASP A 111 20.30 1.46 36.29
CA ASP A 111 19.39 0.40 36.73
C ASP A 111 18.24 0.22 35.74
N TRP A 112 17.68 1.33 35.25
CA TRP A 112 16.65 1.30 34.20
C TRP A 112 17.15 0.64 32.90
N TYR A 113 18.38 0.98 32.44
CA TYR A 113 18.99 0.32 31.29
C TYR A 113 19.14 -1.18 31.50
N HIS A 114 19.63 -1.57 32.66
CA HIS A 114 19.85 -2.97 32.98
C HIS A 114 18.54 -3.79 32.88
N ILE A 115 17.48 -3.33 33.53
CA ILE A 115 16.16 -3.98 33.48
C ILE A 115 15.60 -4.00 32.06
N THR A 116 15.65 -2.87 31.38
CA THR A 116 15.06 -2.69 30.04
C THR A 116 15.75 -3.54 28.98
N LEU A 117 17.08 -3.63 29.01
CA LEU A 117 17.84 -4.46 28.08
C LEU A 117 17.49 -5.94 28.21
N HIS A 118 17.35 -6.47 29.44
CA HIS A 118 16.89 -7.83 29.66
C HIS A 118 15.48 -8.07 29.13
N GLN A 119 14.55 -7.14 29.34
CA GLN A 119 13.19 -7.23 28.81
C GLN A 119 13.16 -7.24 27.27
N LEU A 120 13.90 -6.34 26.65
CA LEU A 120 13.97 -6.25 25.17
C LEU A 120 14.61 -7.51 24.56
N VAL A 121 15.67 -8.06 25.17
CA VAL A 121 16.28 -9.32 24.73
C VAL A 121 15.27 -10.46 24.84
N ALA A 122 14.47 -10.54 25.92
CA ALA A 122 13.45 -11.56 26.07
C ALA A 122 12.36 -11.45 24.98
N VAL A 123 11.85 -10.25 24.69
CA VAL A 123 10.89 -10.01 23.60
C VAL A 123 11.50 -10.37 22.25
N CYS A 124 12.74 -9.95 21.97
CA CYS A 124 13.43 -10.23 20.71
C CYS A 124 13.62 -11.73 20.51
N ARG A 125 13.97 -12.47 21.56
CA ARG A 125 14.09 -13.93 21.55
C ARG A 125 12.76 -14.61 21.21
N ASP A 126 11.66 -14.17 21.80
CA ASP A 126 10.32 -14.72 21.52
C ASP A 126 9.90 -14.45 20.06
N VAL A 127 10.06 -13.22 19.58
CA VAL A 127 9.72 -12.83 18.19
C VAL A 127 10.59 -13.59 17.19
N SER A 128 11.87 -13.81 17.50
CA SER A 128 12.82 -14.50 16.60
C SER A 128 12.70 -16.03 16.58
N SER A 129 12.02 -16.63 17.56
CA SER A 129 11.95 -18.10 17.77
C SER A 129 11.41 -18.89 16.58
N LYS A 130 10.60 -18.27 15.72
CA LYS A 130 10.01 -18.88 14.51
C LYS A 130 10.92 -18.85 13.28
N TYR A 131 12.12 -18.26 13.38
CA TYR A 131 13.03 -18.05 12.26
C TYR A 131 14.32 -18.86 12.40
N THR A 132 15.01 -19.07 11.26
CA THR A 132 16.39 -19.58 11.27
C THR A 132 17.35 -18.53 11.85
N ARG A 133 18.43 -19.02 12.46
CA ARG A 133 19.53 -18.15 12.91
C ARG A 133 20.07 -17.27 11.78
N SER A 134 20.16 -17.80 10.56
CA SER A 134 20.60 -17.06 9.37
C SER A 134 19.67 -15.89 9.04
N LYS A 135 18.35 -16.09 9.07
CA LYS A 135 17.37 -15.02 8.81
C LYS A 135 17.44 -13.95 9.90
N VAL A 136 17.51 -14.34 11.16
CA VAL A 136 17.67 -13.41 12.28
C VAL A 136 18.96 -12.60 12.11
N ARG A 137 20.10 -13.26 11.87
CA ARG A 137 21.41 -12.59 11.66
C ARG A 137 21.35 -11.54 10.53
N LYS A 138 20.71 -11.85 9.40
CA LYS A 138 20.55 -10.90 8.28
C LYS A 138 19.67 -9.69 8.64
N SER A 139 18.87 -9.78 9.70
CA SER A 139 18.01 -8.70 10.20
C SER A 139 18.72 -7.82 11.23
N LEU A 140 19.87 -8.26 11.77
CA LEU A 140 20.60 -7.56 12.80
C LEU A 140 21.39 -6.39 12.20
N PRO A 141 21.51 -5.25 12.92
CA PRO A 141 22.38 -4.15 12.54
C PRO A 141 23.85 -4.59 12.65
N ALA A 142 24.70 -4.12 11.73
CA ALA A 142 26.10 -4.55 11.63
C ALA A 142 26.88 -4.35 12.95
N ASP A 143 26.68 -3.20 13.60
CA ASP A 143 27.40 -2.80 14.81
C ASP A 143 27.14 -3.70 16.03
N PHE A 144 25.93 -4.26 16.12
CA PHE A 144 25.48 -5.07 17.26
C PHE A 144 25.17 -6.52 16.90
N SER A 145 25.43 -6.93 15.66
CA SER A 145 25.03 -8.25 15.16
C SER A 145 25.55 -9.39 16.03
N TYR A 146 26.82 -9.37 16.38
CA TYR A 146 27.44 -10.40 17.23
C TYR A 146 26.80 -10.39 18.64
N ILE A 147 26.73 -9.22 19.27
CA ILE A 147 26.25 -9.09 20.66
C ILE A 147 24.78 -9.51 20.77
N ILE A 148 23.92 -9.05 19.86
CA ILE A 148 22.50 -9.45 19.86
C ILE A 148 22.39 -10.97 19.63
N GLN A 149 23.19 -11.54 18.73
CA GLN A 149 23.17 -12.98 18.46
C GLN A 149 23.55 -13.79 19.71
N GLU A 150 24.59 -13.38 20.44
CA GLU A 150 24.97 -14.02 21.71
C GLU A 150 23.80 -13.96 22.72
N LEU A 151 23.26 -12.77 22.96
CA LEU A 151 22.15 -12.57 23.92
C LEU A 151 20.88 -13.35 23.56
N LEU A 152 20.61 -13.58 22.27
CA LEU A 152 19.45 -14.35 21.82
C LEU A 152 19.62 -15.86 22.01
N HIS A 153 20.85 -16.39 22.01
CA HIS A 153 21.12 -17.83 22.05
C HIS A 153 21.48 -18.38 23.42
N GLU A 154 21.87 -17.50 24.33
CA GLU A 154 22.19 -17.95 25.69
C GLU A 154 20.94 -18.24 26.51
N HIS A 155 20.87 -19.43 27.12
CA HIS A 155 19.80 -19.82 28.03
C HIS A 155 20.12 -19.37 29.44
N THR A 156 19.25 -18.55 30.05
CA THR A 156 19.46 -17.98 31.38
C THR A 156 19.08 -18.94 32.55
N GLU A 157 18.89 -20.23 32.27
CA GLU A 157 18.61 -21.23 33.29
C GLU A 157 19.91 -21.70 34.04
N ASP A 158 21.07 -21.39 33.47
CA ASP A 158 22.37 -21.68 34.03
C ASP A 158 22.97 -20.43 34.70
N HIS A 159 23.42 -20.55 35.96
CA HIS A 159 24.02 -19.45 36.73
C HIS A 159 25.22 -18.82 36.04
N ASP A 160 26.10 -19.62 35.44
CA ASP A 160 27.31 -19.13 34.74
C ASP A 160 26.92 -18.33 33.49
N LYS A 161 25.87 -18.73 32.79
CA LYS A 161 25.31 -18.05 31.62
C LYS A 161 24.61 -16.74 31.99
N THR A 162 23.92 -16.71 33.10
CA THR A 162 23.31 -15.49 33.63
C THR A 162 24.38 -14.45 33.96
N ALA A 163 25.48 -14.85 34.61
CA ALA A 163 26.61 -13.97 34.88
C ALA A 163 27.26 -13.44 33.59
N TYR A 164 27.40 -14.28 32.57
CA TYR A 164 27.95 -13.91 31.26
C TYR A 164 27.04 -12.84 30.57
N VAL A 165 25.74 -13.04 30.53
CA VAL A 165 24.77 -12.08 29.96
C VAL A 165 24.84 -10.77 30.71
N ASN A 166 24.87 -10.77 32.05
CA ASN A 166 24.96 -9.56 32.85
C ASN A 166 26.26 -8.77 32.53
N VAL A 167 27.41 -9.43 32.41
CA VAL A 167 28.65 -8.74 32.01
C VAL A 167 28.54 -8.07 30.66
N ILE A 168 27.85 -8.66 29.69
CA ILE A 168 27.61 -8.02 28.38
C ILE A 168 26.74 -6.79 28.57
N VAL A 169 25.63 -6.88 29.30
CA VAL A 169 24.71 -5.77 29.57
C VAL A 169 25.44 -4.63 30.29
N ASP A 170 26.16 -4.94 31.37
CA ASP A 170 26.97 -3.95 32.12
C ASP A 170 28.02 -3.28 31.25
N THR A 171 28.61 -4.01 30.30
CA THR A 171 29.60 -3.46 29.37
C THR A 171 28.94 -2.52 28.35
N ILE A 172 27.76 -2.87 27.84
CA ILE A 172 26.98 -1.98 26.96
C ILE A 172 26.66 -0.65 27.66
N ILE A 173 26.25 -0.73 28.94
CA ILE A 173 25.93 0.48 29.75
C ILE A 173 27.19 1.29 30.01
N SER A 174 28.24 0.67 30.56
CA SER A 174 29.49 1.36 30.95
C SER A 174 30.25 1.97 29.78
N THR A 175 30.08 1.44 28.56
CA THR A 175 30.64 2.00 27.33
C THR A 175 29.79 3.10 26.70
N GLY A 176 28.62 3.47 27.31
CA GLY A 176 27.73 4.51 26.83
C GLY A 176 26.96 4.12 25.55
N ARG A 177 26.79 2.81 25.24
CA ARG A 177 26.13 2.32 24.03
C ARG A 177 24.71 1.81 24.27
N ALA A 178 24.14 2.03 25.48
CA ALA A 178 22.83 1.53 25.84
C ALA A 178 21.70 2.05 24.93
N ASP A 179 21.69 3.35 24.62
CA ASP A 179 20.68 3.94 23.73
C ASP A 179 20.71 3.33 22.33
N ASP A 180 21.90 3.29 21.72
CA ASP A 180 22.09 2.72 20.37
C ASP A 180 21.63 1.27 20.33
N PHE A 181 21.95 0.52 21.40
CA PHE A 181 21.56 -0.89 21.51
C PHE A 181 20.05 -1.07 21.66
N ILE A 182 19.38 -0.26 22.49
CA ILE A 182 17.91 -0.26 22.64
C ILE A 182 17.23 0.05 21.32
N ILE A 183 17.68 1.08 20.61
CA ILE A 183 17.15 1.45 19.29
C ILE A 183 17.35 0.27 18.32
N ALA A 184 18.53 -0.31 18.29
CA ALA A 184 18.86 -1.43 17.42
C ALA A 184 17.94 -2.64 17.67
N ILE A 185 17.80 -3.09 18.92
CA ILE A 185 17.00 -4.27 19.25
C ILE A 185 15.49 -4.02 19.08
N ALA A 186 14.99 -2.81 19.38
CA ALA A 186 13.61 -2.42 19.12
C ALA A 186 13.28 -2.50 17.62
N ASN A 187 14.17 -1.99 16.76
CA ASN A 187 14.00 -2.07 15.31
C ASN A 187 14.04 -3.52 14.80
N VAL A 188 14.86 -4.39 15.40
CA VAL A 188 14.88 -5.84 15.10
C VAL A 188 13.55 -6.50 15.48
N ILE A 189 13.00 -6.18 16.64
CA ILE A 189 11.69 -6.71 17.09
C ILE A 189 10.59 -6.30 16.09
N GLN A 190 10.51 -5.02 15.71
CA GLN A 190 9.54 -4.53 14.73
C GLN A 190 9.70 -5.27 13.39
N ARG A 191 10.94 -5.39 12.89
CA ARG A 191 11.26 -6.04 11.61
C ARG A 191 10.89 -7.52 11.58
N LEU A 192 11.06 -8.24 12.68
CA LEU A 192 10.77 -9.67 12.78
C LEU A 192 9.29 -9.96 13.13
N ALA A 193 8.53 -8.95 13.54
CA ALA A 193 7.11 -9.12 13.86
C ALA A 193 6.25 -9.29 12.60
N ILE A 194 6.63 -8.66 11.47
CA ILE A 194 5.96 -8.74 10.17
C ILE A 194 6.96 -9.26 9.15
N ASP A 195 6.67 -10.42 8.51
CA ASP A 195 7.54 -10.99 7.48
C ASP A 195 7.37 -10.30 6.13
N SER A 196 6.12 -10.10 5.72
CA SER A 196 5.74 -9.45 4.48
C SER A 196 4.55 -8.54 4.69
N LEU A 197 4.57 -7.41 4.02
CA LEU A 197 3.49 -6.43 4.02
C LEU A 197 2.93 -6.30 2.62
N HIS A 198 1.61 -6.46 2.48
CA HIS A 198 0.87 -6.28 1.23
C HIS A 198 -0.02 -5.06 1.36
N ILE A 199 0.17 -4.06 0.50
CA ILE A 199 -0.63 -2.84 0.46
C ILE A 199 -1.56 -2.90 -0.75
N LEU A 200 -2.86 -3.01 -0.51
CA LEU A 200 -3.85 -3.14 -1.56
C LEU A 200 -4.33 -1.77 -2.09
N GLY A 201 -3.37 -0.91 -2.35
CA GLY A 201 -3.55 0.38 -3.01
C GLY A 201 -4.04 1.52 -2.13
N ASP A 202 -4.18 2.66 -2.80
CA ASP A 202 -4.64 3.94 -2.27
C ASP A 202 -3.80 4.45 -1.09
N ILE A 203 -2.48 4.60 -1.34
CA ILE A 203 -1.58 5.30 -0.43
C ILE A 203 -1.85 6.80 -0.46
N PHE A 204 -2.18 7.33 -1.64
CA PHE A 204 -2.32 8.76 -1.91
C PHE A 204 -3.73 9.29 -1.63
N ASP A 205 -3.80 10.63 -1.63
CA ASP A 205 -4.98 11.48 -1.47
C ASP A 205 -5.67 11.41 -0.09
N ARG A 206 -6.54 12.40 0.16
CA ARG A 206 -7.37 12.63 1.36
C ARG A 206 -6.57 13.08 2.57
N GLY A 207 -5.66 12.26 3.10
CA GLY A 207 -4.76 12.63 4.21
C GLY A 207 -3.46 13.28 3.74
N PRO A 208 -2.73 13.99 4.62
CA PRO A 208 -1.63 14.87 4.24
C PRO A 208 -0.26 14.19 4.13
N GLY A 209 -0.14 12.91 4.47
CA GLY A 209 1.15 12.26 4.70
C GLY A 209 1.56 11.19 3.69
N ALA A 210 0.99 11.12 2.48
CA ALA A 210 1.33 10.11 1.48
C ALA A 210 2.85 10.08 1.17
N HIS A 211 3.48 11.24 1.07
CA HIS A 211 4.93 11.36 0.86
C HIS A 211 5.76 10.81 2.02
N ILE A 212 5.28 10.93 3.27
CA ILE A 212 5.92 10.38 4.47
C ILE A 212 5.81 8.84 4.46
N ILE A 213 4.63 8.33 4.09
CA ILE A 213 4.40 6.89 3.95
C ILE A 213 5.35 6.32 2.89
N MET A 214 5.46 6.94 1.72
CA MET A 214 6.36 6.50 0.66
C MET A 214 7.83 6.55 1.07
N ASP A 215 8.26 7.57 1.82
CA ASP A 215 9.61 7.65 2.39
C ASP A 215 9.89 6.51 3.38
N ALA A 216 8.90 6.09 4.18
CA ALA A 216 8.99 4.95 5.07
C ALA A 216 9.04 3.62 4.31
N MET A 217 8.17 3.44 3.31
CA MET A 217 8.09 2.22 2.50
C MET A 217 9.37 1.96 1.70
N ARG A 218 10.04 2.99 1.21
CA ARG A 218 11.36 2.85 0.55
C ARG A 218 12.42 2.16 1.40
N LYS A 219 12.27 2.18 2.72
CA LYS A 219 13.20 1.58 3.68
C LYS A 219 12.66 0.29 4.29
N TYR A 220 11.40 -0.04 3.99
CA TYR A 220 10.76 -1.22 4.58
C TYR A 220 11.34 -2.51 3.97
N HIS A 221 11.50 -3.53 4.80
CA HIS A 221 12.32 -4.70 4.46
C HIS A 221 11.69 -5.68 3.47
N SER A 222 10.36 -5.80 3.44
CA SER A 222 9.64 -6.71 2.54
C SER A 222 8.21 -6.24 2.37
N TRP A 223 7.88 -5.75 1.19
CA TRP A 223 6.53 -5.30 0.87
C TRP A 223 6.27 -5.29 -0.62
N ASP A 224 5.03 -5.34 -0.98
CA ASP A 224 4.50 -5.11 -2.31
C ASP A 224 3.19 -4.33 -2.25
N MET A 225 2.71 -3.87 -3.40
CA MET A 225 1.43 -3.18 -3.50
C MET A 225 0.66 -3.57 -4.75
N GLN A 226 -0.66 -3.53 -4.65
CA GLN A 226 -1.54 -3.50 -5.81
C GLN A 226 -1.97 -2.05 -6.00
N TRP A 227 -1.70 -1.48 -7.18
CA TRP A 227 -2.01 -0.06 -7.42
C TRP A 227 -3.49 0.24 -7.27
N GLY A 228 -3.82 1.25 -6.46
CA GLY A 228 -5.16 1.80 -6.33
C GLY A 228 -5.44 2.90 -7.35
N ASN A 229 -6.70 3.31 -7.46
CA ASN A 229 -7.08 4.36 -8.40
C ASN A 229 -6.48 5.72 -8.04
N HIS A 230 -6.31 6.04 -6.74
CA HIS A 230 -5.63 7.26 -6.34
C HIS A 230 -4.12 7.19 -6.59
N ASP A 231 -3.50 6.03 -6.43
CA ASP A 231 -2.08 5.83 -6.77
C ASP A 231 -1.85 6.03 -8.28
N ILE A 232 -2.71 5.45 -9.11
CA ILE A 232 -2.68 5.59 -10.57
C ILE A 232 -2.85 7.05 -10.98
N LEU A 233 -3.69 7.81 -10.30
CA LEU A 233 -3.87 9.22 -10.56
C LEU A 233 -2.56 10.02 -10.38
N TRP A 234 -1.82 9.75 -9.29
CA TRP A 234 -0.51 10.37 -9.03
C TRP A 234 0.57 9.87 -10.00
N MET A 235 0.52 8.60 -10.39
CA MET A 235 1.40 8.06 -11.43
C MET A 235 1.15 8.75 -12.77
N GLY A 236 -0.12 8.93 -13.17
CA GLY A 236 -0.50 9.66 -14.38
C GLY A 236 -0.04 11.11 -14.37
N ALA A 237 -0.20 11.80 -13.23
CA ALA A 237 0.30 13.17 -13.06
C ALA A 237 1.83 13.25 -13.23
N ALA A 238 2.58 12.31 -12.67
CA ALA A 238 4.04 12.23 -12.82
C ALA A 238 4.45 11.84 -14.26
N ALA A 239 3.63 11.07 -14.98
CA ALA A 239 3.87 10.73 -16.39
C ALA A 239 3.58 11.90 -17.35
N GLY A 240 2.95 12.99 -16.86
CA GLY A 240 2.63 14.18 -17.64
C GLY A 240 1.21 14.19 -18.20
N ASN A 241 0.27 13.41 -17.63
CA ASN A 241 -1.15 13.51 -17.99
C ASN A 241 -1.78 14.73 -17.30
N ASP A 242 -2.15 15.75 -18.08
CA ASP A 242 -2.67 17.01 -17.57
C ASP A 242 -4.03 16.85 -16.83
N ALA A 243 -4.88 15.92 -17.26
CA ALA A 243 -6.12 15.61 -16.55
C ALA A 243 -5.84 15.01 -15.17
N CYS A 244 -4.84 14.13 -15.06
CA CYS A 244 -4.40 13.57 -13.78
C CYS A 244 -3.82 14.66 -12.87
N ILE A 245 -3.00 15.58 -13.40
CA ILE A 245 -2.46 16.74 -12.67
C ILE A 245 -3.61 17.58 -12.09
N CYS A 246 -4.61 17.92 -12.91
CA CYS A 246 -5.77 18.68 -12.47
C CYS A 246 -6.56 17.94 -11.37
N ASN A 247 -6.77 16.63 -11.52
CA ASN A 247 -7.48 15.81 -10.54
C ASN A 247 -6.73 15.72 -9.21
N VAL A 248 -5.40 15.51 -9.22
CA VAL A 248 -4.57 15.51 -8.00
C VAL A 248 -4.70 16.82 -7.23
N ILE A 249 -4.57 17.97 -7.94
CA ILE A 249 -4.69 19.29 -7.32
C ILE A 249 -6.11 19.52 -6.79
N ARG A 250 -7.13 19.17 -7.58
CA ARG A 250 -8.55 19.30 -7.18
C ARG A 250 -8.86 18.48 -5.92
N LEU A 251 -8.39 17.24 -5.85
CA LEU A 251 -8.59 16.40 -4.67
C LEU A 251 -7.87 16.98 -3.44
N SER A 252 -6.64 17.45 -3.61
CA SER A 252 -5.90 18.10 -2.52
C SER A 252 -6.59 19.34 -1.98
N LEU A 253 -7.15 20.18 -2.87
CA LEU A 253 -7.96 21.34 -2.48
C LEU A 253 -9.26 20.93 -1.78
N ARG A 254 -9.93 19.89 -2.30
CA ARG A 254 -11.20 19.38 -1.74
C ARG A 254 -11.06 18.88 -0.31
N TYR A 255 -9.97 18.21 0.01
CA TYR A 255 -9.71 17.62 1.33
C TYR A 255 -8.79 18.48 2.21
N GLY A 256 -8.33 19.63 1.72
CA GLY A 256 -7.49 20.55 2.48
C GLY A 256 -6.08 20.01 2.77
N ASN A 257 -5.54 19.15 1.89
CA ASN A 257 -4.23 18.53 2.07
C ASN A 257 -3.15 19.11 1.14
N LEU A 258 -3.20 20.40 0.88
CA LEU A 258 -2.17 21.11 0.12
C LEU A 258 -0.71 20.87 0.61
N PRO A 259 -0.46 20.68 1.93
CA PRO A 259 0.88 20.35 2.40
C PRO A 259 1.53 19.15 1.71
N THR A 260 0.76 18.16 1.25
CA THR A 260 1.31 17.05 0.45
C THR A 260 1.92 17.54 -0.86
N LEU A 261 1.27 18.48 -1.55
CA LEU A 261 1.78 19.05 -2.80
C LEU A 261 2.94 20.03 -2.54
N GLU A 262 2.74 21.01 -1.68
CA GLU A 262 3.65 22.13 -1.49
C GLU A 262 4.86 21.76 -0.63
N GLU A 263 4.64 21.22 0.57
CA GLU A 263 5.73 20.86 1.50
C GLU A 263 6.30 19.47 1.17
N GLY A 264 5.43 18.52 0.83
CA GLY A 264 5.82 17.14 0.54
C GLY A 264 6.61 17.00 -0.75
N TYR A 265 6.13 17.60 -1.82
CA TYR A 265 6.68 17.45 -3.18
C TYR A 265 7.23 18.77 -3.79
N GLY A 266 7.00 19.91 -3.17
CA GLY A 266 7.47 21.20 -3.68
C GLY A 266 6.76 21.66 -4.95
N ILE A 267 5.51 21.23 -5.16
CA ILE A 267 4.68 21.63 -6.30
C ILE A 267 4.20 23.05 -6.08
N ASN A 268 4.55 23.96 -7.00
CA ASN A 268 4.20 25.37 -6.88
C ASN A 268 2.78 25.66 -7.35
N LEU A 269 1.89 26.01 -6.41
CA LEU A 269 0.49 26.35 -6.68
C LEU A 269 0.24 27.87 -6.78
N VAL A 270 1.25 28.74 -6.63
CA VAL A 270 1.10 30.19 -6.78
C VAL A 270 0.49 30.60 -8.13
N PRO A 271 0.88 30.00 -9.27
CA PRO A 271 0.24 30.33 -10.56
C PRO A 271 -1.26 30.07 -10.56
N LEU A 272 -1.73 28.96 -9.95
CA LEU A 272 -3.14 28.64 -9.82
C LEU A 272 -3.85 29.63 -8.88
N ALA A 273 -3.24 29.98 -7.77
CA ALA A 273 -3.80 30.94 -6.82
C ALA A 273 -4.01 32.33 -7.50
N THR A 274 -3.00 32.81 -8.23
CA THR A 274 -3.07 34.09 -8.96
C THR A 274 -4.18 34.06 -10.01
N PHE A 275 -4.20 33.03 -10.86
CA PHE A 275 -5.23 32.85 -11.89
C PHE A 275 -6.65 32.81 -11.28
N ALA A 276 -6.82 32.06 -10.20
CA ALA A 276 -8.12 31.88 -9.55
C ALA A 276 -8.64 33.20 -8.92
N MET A 277 -7.75 33.97 -8.27
CA MET A 277 -8.10 35.28 -7.69
C MET A 277 -8.53 36.29 -8.74
N GLU A 278 -7.91 36.30 -9.91
CA GLU A 278 -8.26 37.20 -11.00
C GLU A 278 -9.55 36.79 -11.70
N THR A 279 -9.64 35.51 -12.07
CA THR A 279 -10.74 34.95 -12.88
C THR A 279 -12.06 34.81 -12.10
N TYR A 280 -12.00 34.35 -10.84
CA TYR A 280 -13.16 34.10 -9.99
C TYR A 280 -13.34 35.12 -8.87
N LYS A 281 -12.85 36.35 -9.06
CA LYS A 281 -12.87 37.42 -8.05
C LYS A 281 -14.27 37.67 -7.45
N ASN A 282 -15.29 37.64 -8.27
CA ASN A 282 -16.69 37.94 -7.88
C ASN A 282 -17.55 36.68 -7.71
N ASP A 283 -16.97 35.49 -7.85
CA ASP A 283 -17.69 34.24 -7.70
C ASP A 283 -17.56 33.75 -6.24
N PRO A 284 -18.67 33.40 -5.57
CA PRO A 284 -18.63 32.89 -4.20
C PRO A 284 -18.06 31.47 -4.09
N CYS A 285 -18.01 30.70 -5.18
CA CYS A 285 -17.49 29.33 -5.26
C CYS A 285 -17.98 28.39 -4.15
N THR A 286 -19.24 28.48 -3.76
CA THR A 286 -19.82 27.81 -2.58
C THR A 286 -19.77 26.29 -2.66
N GLU A 287 -19.92 25.71 -3.85
CA GLU A 287 -19.87 24.26 -4.11
C GLU A 287 -18.45 23.69 -4.01
N PHE A 288 -17.45 24.58 -4.00
CA PHE A 288 -16.03 24.24 -4.01
C PHE A 288 -15.33 24.46 -2.65
N ILE A 289 -16.08 24.79 -1.62
CA ILE A 289 -15.55 24.91 -0.25
C ILE A 289 -14.94 23.56 0.18
N PRO A 290 -13.70 23.56 0.73
CA PRO A 290 -13.05 22.36 1.19
C PRO A 290 -13.89 21.60 2.23
N LYS A 291 -13.88 20.27 2.13
CA LYS A 291 -14.44 19.39 3.16
C LYS A 291 -13.37 19.13 4.23
N THR A 292 -13.29 19.99 5.22
CA THR A 292 -12.39 19.78 6.36
C THR A 292 -13.05 18.81 7.34
N THR A 293 -12.49 17.61 7.49
CA THR A 293 -12.89 16.64 8.53
C THR A 293 -11.93 16.76 9.72
N GLY A 294 -12.45 17.22 10.83
CA GLY A 294 -11.89 17.09 12.19
C GLY A 294 -10.43 17.53 12.41
N GLY A 295 -10.20 18.70 12.98
CA GLY A 295 -8.91 19.12 13.52
C GLY A 295 -8.00 19.92 12.60
N ALA A 296 -8.32 20.13 11.35
CA ALA A 296 -7.67 21.20 10.59
C ALA A 296 -8.05 22.53 11.23
N SER A 297 -7.04 23.30 11.63
CA SER A 297 -7.21 24.70 12.08
C SER A 297 -8.27 25.35 11.19
N GLN A 298 -9.25 26.02 11.79
CA GLN A 298 -10.24 26.77 11.04
C GLN A 298 -9.49 27.72 10.12
N LEU A 299 -9.46 27.42 8.83
CA LEU A 299 -8.91 28.31 7.83
C LEU A 299 -9.61 29.65 7.99
N ASP A 300 -8.87 30.73 7.99
CA ASP A 300 -9.50 32.05 7.99
C ASP A 300 -10.34 32.25 6.71
N GLU A 301 -11.33 33.14 6.76
CA GLU A 301 -12.29 33.35 5.69
C GLU A 301 -11.63 33.66 4.33
N LYS A 302 -10.49 34.36 4.33
CA LYS A 302 -9.76 34.71 3.11
C LYS A 302 -9.10 33.49 2.49
N THR A 303 -8.44 32.68 3.29
CA THR A 303 -7.82 31.41 2.87
C THR A 303 -8.88 30.44 2.37
N LEU A 304 -10.01 30.32 3.07
CA LEU A 304 -11.13 29.46 2.65
C LEU A 304 -11.68 29.88 1.29
N ARG A 305 -11.86 31.20 1.09
CA ARG A 305 -12.34 31.76 -0.18
C ARG A 305 -11.35 31.50 -1.31
N LEU A 306 -10.06 31.75 -1.09
CA LEU A 306 -9.02 31.52 -2.09
C LEU A 306 -8.96 30.03 -2.46
N THR A 307 -9.00 29.14 -1.47
CA THR A 307 -9.00 27.68 -1.71
C THR A 307 -10.23 27.27 -2.55
N ALA A 308 -11.41 27.81 -2.28
CA ALA A 308 -12.62 27.54 -3.08
C ALA A 308 -12.50 28.07 -4.52
N GLN A 309 -11.91 29.26 -4.72
CA GLN A 309 -11.62 29.80 -6.05
C GLN A 309 -10.63 28.94 -6.83
N MET A 310 -9.51 28.53 -6.19
CA MET A 310 -8.53 27.62 -6.79
C MET A 310 -9.16 26.27 -7.17
N HIS A 311 -10.01 25.74 -6.29
CA HIS A 311 -10.72 24.48 -6.50
C HIS A 311 -11.66 24.57 -7.71
N LYS A 312 -12.44 25.65 -7.84
CA LYS A 312 -13.29 25.87 -9.01
C LYS A 312 -12.47 26.04 -10.29
N ALA A 313 -11.41 26.84 -10.23
CA ALA A 313 -10.52 27.08 -11.37
C ALA A 313 -9.97 25.79 -11.94
N ILE A 314 -9.33 24.98 -11.08
CA ILE A 314 -8.71 23.72 -11.53
C ILE A 314 -9.78 22.70 -11.95
N ALA A 315 -10.98 22.68 -11.35
CA ALA A 315 -12.06 21.78 -11.75
C ALA A 315 -12.60 22.12 -13.15
N VAL A 316 -12.75 23.39 -13.50
CA VAL A 316 -13.17 23.80 -14.86
C VAL A 316 -12.12 23.40 -15.88
N ILE A 317 -10.85 23.66 -15.61
CA ILE A 317 -9.74 23.26 -16.48
C ILE A 317 -9.68 21.73 -16.62
N GLN A 318 -9.85 20.98 -15.52
CA GLN A 318 -9.90 19.51 -15.53
C GLN A 318 -10.93 19.00 -16.54
N PHE A 319 -12.18 19.45 -16.48
CA PHE A 319 -13.22 18.95 -17.38
C PHE A 319 -12.98 19.30 -18.84
N LYS A 320 -12.31 20.43 -19.14
CA LYS A 320 -11.87 20.76 -20.49
C LYS A 320 -10.79 19.78 -21.00
N VAL A 321 -9.76 19.55 -20.20
CA VAL A 321 -8.65 18.64 -20.54
C VAL A 321 -9.11 17.19 -20.64
N GLU A 322 -9.99 16.74 -19.71
CA GLU A 322 -10.62 15.41 -19.80
C GLU A 322 -11.38 15.24 -21.12
N SER A 323 -12.18 16.23 -21.53
CA SER A 323 -12.92 16.19 -22.79
C SER A 323 -11.99 16.11 -24.00
N GLN A 324 -10.87 16.85 -23.99
CA GLN A 324 -9.86 16.79 -25.05
C GLN A 324 -9.20 15.41 -25.18
N ILE A 325 -8.90 14.76 -24.05
CA ILE A 325 -8.32 13.41 -24.03
C ILE A 325 -9.38 12.40 -24.48
N ILE A 326 -10.59 12.46 -23.96
CA ILE A 326 -11.70 11.55 -24.33
C ILE A 326 -11.98 11.63 -25.84
N ALA A 327 -11.95 12.82 -26.44
CA ALA A 327 -12.18 13.02 -27.86
C ALA A 327 -11.12 12.34 -28.75
N LYS A 328 -9.89 12.13 -28.26
CA LYS A 328 -8.83 11.37 -28.96
C LYS A 328 -9.07 9.86 -28.94
N HIS A 329 -9.89 9.37 -27.98
CA HIS A 329 -10.06 7.95 -27.66
C HIS A 329 -11.53 7.49 -27.74
N PRO A 330 -12.16 7.51 -28.96
CA PRO A 330 -13.57 7.13 -29.13
C PRO A 330 -13.84 5.66 -28.73
N GLU A 331 -12.82 4.80 -28.75
CA GLU A 331 -12.89 3.41 -28.29
C GLU A 331 -13.22 3.27 -26.80
N TRP A 332 -12.95 4.29 -25.97
CA TRP A 332 -13.33 4.30 -24.56
C TRP A 332 -14.83 4.48 -24.32
N LYS A 333 -15.58 4.93 -25.36
CA LYS A 333 -17.03 5.17 -25.31
C LYS A 333 -17.45 6.11 -24.16
N MET A 334 -16.67 7.16 -23.94
CA MET A 334 -16.86 8.14 -22.87
C MET A 334 -17.30 9.52 -23.38
N ASN A 335 -17.72 9.66 -24.64
CA ASN A 335 -18.08 10.97 -25.23
C ASN A 335 -19.23 11.68 -24.49
N ASP A 336 -20.11 10.93 -23.84
CA ASP A 336 -21.15 11.47 -22.98
C ASP A 336 -20.61 12.17 -21.71
N ARG A 337 -19.31 12.06 -21.45
CA ARG A 337 -18.61 12.74 -20.36
C ARG A 337 -17.97 14.06 -20.77
N CYS A 338 -18.04 14.47 -22.01
CA CYS A 338 -17.64 15.79 -22.49
C CYS A 338 -18.73 16.83 -22.11
N LEU A 339 -18.94 17.01 -20.81
CA LEU A 339 -20.14 17.59 -20.24
C LEU A 339 -20.33 19.08 -20.55
N PHE A 340 -19.26 19.86 -20.75
CA PHE A 340 -19.39 21.26 -21.15
C PHE A 340 -20.01 21.44 -22.55
N GLU A 341 -19.93 20.43 -23.40
CA GLU A 341 -20.55 20.44 -24.74
C GLU A 341 -22.10 20.27 -24.69
N HIS A 342 -22.60 19.78 -23.57
CA HIS A 342 -24.04 19.59 -23.34
C HIS A 342 -24.71 20.74 -22.58
N VAL A 343 -23.97 21.83 -22.26
CA VAL A 343 -24.46 22.97 -21.50
C VAL A 343 -25.08 24.00 -22.42
N ASP A 344 -26.34 24.38 -22.11
CA ASP A 344 -26.97 25.60 -22.65
C ASP A 344 -26.58 26.78 -21.74
N TYR A 345 -25.59 27.53 -22.18
CA TYR A 345 -25.01 28.66 -21.44
C TYR A 345 -25.97 29.85 -21.36
N GLN A 346 -26.99 29.94 -22.24
CA GLN A 346 -27.97 31.03 -22.23
C GLN A 346 -29.06 30.78 -21.21
N ASN A 347 -29.55 29.55 -21.13
CA ASN A 347 -30.60 29.14 -20.22
C ASN A 347 -30.15 28.60 -18.88
N GLY A 348 -28.82 28.33 -18.72
CA GLY A 348 -28.25 27.77 -17.51
C GLY A 348 -28.71 26.34 -17.24
N THR A 349 -28.80 25.55 -18.31
CA THR A 349 -29.24 24.15 -18.24
C THR A 349 -28.24 23.23 -18.92
N ILE A 350 -28.33 21.94 -18.62
CA ILE A 350 -27.52 20.89 -19.25
C ILE A 350 -28.42 19.72 -19.67
N ASP A 351 -28.17 19.16 -20.83
CA ASP A 351 -28.86 17.95 -21.29
C ASP A 351 -28.00 16.72 -20.94
N LEU A 352 -28.55 15.79 -20.17
CA LEU A 352 -27.95 14.51 -19.81
C LEU A 352 -28.90 13.38 -20.22
N GLN A 353 -28.49 12.59 -21.20
CA GLN A 353 -29.25 11.45 -21.71
C GLN A 353 -30.66 11.78 -22.12
N GLY A 354 -30.85 12.95 -22.76
CA GLY A 354 -32.15 13.43 -23.26
C GLY A 354 -33.08 14.04 -22.20
N LYS A 355 -32.58 14.27 -20.99
CA LYS A 355 -33.25 14.98 -19.91
C LYS A 355 -32.49 16.26 -19.55
N THR A 356 -33.23 17.39 -19.52
CA THR A 356 -32.67 18.70 -19.22
C THR A 356 -32.69 18.97 -17.72
N TYR A 357 -31.54 19.37 -17.16
CA TYR A 357 -31.41 19.74 -15.76
C TYR A 357 -30.95 21.18 -15.60
N LYS A 358 -31.40 21.82 -14.54
CA LYS A 358 -30.97 23.17 -14.19
C LYS A 358 -29.61 23.12 -13.49
N MET A 359 -28.70 23.97 -13.94
CA MET A 359 -27.39 24.10 -13.28
C MET A 359 -27.48 24.99 -12.03
N SER A 360 -26.75 24.62 -10.99
CA SER A 360 -26.64 25.40 -9.74
C SER A 360 -25.85 26.70 -9.95
N SER A 361 -24.87 26.68 -10.86
CA SER A 361 -24.08 27.85 -11.25
C SER A 361 -23.63 27.68 -12.70
N CYS A 362 -23.75 28.75 -13.49
CA CYS A 362 -23.22 28.86 -14.85
C CYS A 362 -22.16 29.96 -14.98
N SER A 363 -21.50 30.30 -13.89
CA SER A 363 -20.38 31.25 -13.90
C SER A 363 -19.11 30.56 -14.39
N PHE A 364 -18.86 30.62 -15.69
CA PHE A 364 -17.71 30.05 -16.36
C PHE A 364 -16.99 31.11 -17.20
N PRO A 365 -16.22 32.02 -16.58
CA PRO A 365 -15.64 33.16 -17.27
C PRO A 365 -14.64 32.81 -18.38
N THR A 366 -14.07 31.59 -18.35
CA THR A 366 -13.07 31.11 -19.31
C THR A 366 -13.65 30.17 -20.37
N ILE A 367 -14.95 29.88 -20.36
CA ILE A 367 -15.56 29.00 -21.35
C ILE A 367 -16.02 29.82 -22.55
N ASN A 368 -15.57 29.41 -23.74
CA ASN A 368 -16.13 29.85 -25.02
C ASN A 368 -17.27 28.90 -25.42
N PRO A 369 -18.55 29.36 -25.46
CA PRO A 369 -19.67 28.48 -25.82
C PRO A 369 -19.58 27.84 -27.21
N ALA A 370 -18.78 28.39 -28.13
CA ALA A 370 -18.56 27.82 -29.47
C ALA A 370 -17.53 26.69 -29.49
N ALA A 371 -16.69 26.62 -28.47
CA ALA A 371 -15.65 25.59 -28.31
C ALA A 371 -15.40 25.38 -26.80
N PRO A 372 -16.35 24.78 -26.07
CA PRO A 372 -16.36 24.80 -24.59
C PRO A 372 -15.26 23.96 -23.95
N SER A 373 -14.68 23.02 -24.67
CA SER A 373 -13.55 22.18 -24.22
C SER A 373 -12.17 22.80 -24.54
N GLU A 374 -12.10 23.93 -25.27
CA GLU A 374 -10.83 24.62 -25.52
C GLU A 374 -10.37 25.41 -24.29
N LEU A 375 -9.06 25.34 -24.00
CA LEU A 375 -8.45 26.15 -22.95
C LEU A 375 -8.31 27.60 -23.42
N SER A 376 -8.47 28.55 -22.49
CA SER A 376 -8.08 29.93 -22.77
C SER A 376 -6.55 30.05 -22.78
N PRO A 377 -5.97 31.11 -23.40
CA PRO A 377 -4.51 31.31 -23.39
C PRO A 377 -3.92 31.34 -21.97
N GLU A 378 -4.64 31.87 -20.99
CA GLU A 378 -4.23 31.94 -19.61
C GLU A 378 -4.27 30.54 -18.93
N GLU A 379 -5.26 29.73 -19.30
CA GLU A 379 -5.37 28.34 -18.84
C GLU A 379 -4.25 27.47 -19.43
N GLU A 380 -3.91 27.64 -20.70
CA GLU A 380 -2.77 26.93 -21.35
C GLU A 380 -1.45 27.27 -20.64
N ILE A 381 -1.20 28.53 -20.34
CA ILE A 381 -0.02 28.97 -19.58
C ILE A 381 0.00 28.35 -18.19
N LEU A 382 -1.14 28.31 -17.52
CA LEU A 382 -1.27 27.73 -16.17
C LEU A 382 -0.97 26.23 -16.20
N ILE A 383 -1.61 25.48 -17.09
CA ILE A 383 -1.40 24.04 -17.22
C ILE A 383 0.05 23.73 -17.55
N SER A 384 0.67 24.47 -18.46
CA SER A 384 2.09 24.29 -18.79
C SER A 384 3.00 24.47 -17.55
N LYS A 385 2.71 25.44 -16.68
CA LYS A 385 3.47 25.64 -15.45
C LYS A 385 3.26 24.52 -14.44
N LEU A 386 2.02 24.05 -14.27
CA LEU A 386 1.69 22.94 -13.38
C LEU A 386 2.32 21.64 -13.90
N HIS A 387 2.19 21.34 -15.19
CA HIS A 387 2.84 20.21 -15.84
C HIS A 387 4.35 20.21 -15.59
N HIS A 388 5.00 21.35 -15.80
CA HIS A 388 6.43 21.50 -15.52
C HIS A 388 6.75 21.18 -14.07
N SER A 389 5.97 21.70 -13.09
CA SER A 389 6.20 21.45 -11.67
C SER A 389 6.16 19.95 -11.32
N PHE A 390 5.22 19.20 -11.87
CA PHE A 390 5.15 17.75 -11.68
C PHE A 390 6.31 17.02 -12.37
N SER A 391 6.64 17.42 -13.59
CA SER A 391 7.69 16.77 -14.40
C SER A 391 9.09 16.91 -13.82
N VAL A 392 9.40 18.01 -13.13
CA VAL A 392 10.73 18.23 -12.53
C VAL A 392 10.82 17.79 -11.05
N CYS A 393 9.73 17.32 -10.45
CA CYS A 393 9.72 16.94 -9.05
C CYS A 393 10.45 15.59 -8.82
N GLU A 394 11.74 15.65 -8.52
CA GLU A 394 12.56 14.45 -8.30
C GLU A 394 12.01 13.53 -7.20
N LYS A 395 11.49 14.10 -6.11
CA LYS A 395 10.96 13.30 -4.99
C LYS A 395 9.75 12.49 -5.43
N LEU A 396 8.83 13.10 -6.20
CA LEU A 396 7.68 12.39 -6.75
C LEU A 396 8.15 11.26 -7.68
N HIS A 397 9.05 11.54 -8.61
CA HIS A 397 9.57 10.51 -9.53
C HIS A 397 10.34 9.40 -8.82
N LYS A 398 11.01 9.68 -7.68
CA LYS A 398 11.60 8.62 -6.84
C LYS A 398 10.52 7.73 -6.22
N HIS A 399 9.42 8.30 -5.74
CA HIS A 399 8.30 7.53 -5.18
C HIS A 399 7.60 6.71 -6.28
N ILE A 400 7.33 7.29 -7.44
CA ILE A 400 6.73 6.55 -8.57
C ILE A 400 7.61 5.38 -9.00
N ARG A 401 8.94 5.54 -9.06
CA ARG A 401 9.84 4.40 -9.35
C ARG A 401 9.70 3.28 -8.32
N VAL A 402 9.57 3.60 -7.04
CA VAL A 402 9.32 2.61 -5.99
C VAL A 402 7.98 1.91 -6.19
N MET A 403 6.92 2.66 -6.52
CA MET A 403 5.60 2.08 -6.85
C MET A 403 5.67 1.16 -8.08
N LEU A 404 6.46 1.50 -9.09
CA LEU A 404 6.67 0.64 -10.27
C LEU A 404 7.49 -0.61 -9.94
N GLN A 405 8.44 -0.54 -8.99
CA GLN A 405 9.28 -1.66 -8.58
C GLN A 405 8.53 -2.66 -7.70
N HIS A 406 7.72 -2.17 -6.77
CA HIS A 406 7.01 -2.98 -5.78
C HIS A 406 5.54 -3.22 -6.13
N GLY A 407 5.01 -2.56 -7.16
CA GLY A 407 3.59 -2.56 -7.48
C GLY A 407 3.21 -3.29 -8.76
N CYS A 408 1.95 -3.73 -8.80
CA CYS A 408 1.29 -4.36 -9.93
C CYS A 408 -0.22 -4.17 -9.85
N MET A 409 -0.96 -4.58 -10.90
CA MET A 409 -2.43 -4.56 -10.87
C MET A 409 -3.01 -5.68 -10.02
N TYR A 410 -2.33 -6.82 -9.92
CA TYR A 410 -2.71 -7.95 -9.09
C TYR A 410 -1.48 -8.72 -8.62
N GLY A 411 -1.58 -9.40 -7.49
CA GLY A 411 -0.59 -10.33 -6.98
C GLY A 411 -1.24 -11.65 -6.54
N ILE A 412 -0.47 -12.73 -6.52
CA ILE A 412 -0.91 -14.02 -5.96
C ILE A 412 0.16 -14.44 -4.95
N TYR A 413 -0.25 -14.58 -3.69
CA TYR A 413 0.64 -14.93 -2.59
C TYR A 413 -0.02 -15.98 -1.71
N ASN A 414 0.59 -17.14 -1.62
CA ASN A 414 0.09 -18.26 -0.79
C ASN A 414 -1.39 -18.57 -1.03
N ASN A 415 -1.78 -18.73 -2.31
CA ASN A 415 -3.15 -18.94 -2.77
C ASN A 415 -4.14 -17.78 -2.50
N ASN A 416 -3.65 -16.59 -2.20
CA ASN A 416 -4.47 -15.40 -2.08
C ASN A 416 -4.26 -14.51 -3.31
N LEU A 417 -5.34 -14.23 -4.03
CA LEU A 417 -5.38 -13.28 -5.13
C LEU A 417 -5.63 -11.88 -4.57
N LEU A 418 -4.71 -10.97 -4.82
CA LEU A 418 -4.75 -9.59 -4.38
C LEU A 418 -4.99 -8.66 -5.58
N PHE A 419 -5.93 -7.75 -5.47
CA PHE A 419 -6.10 -6.61 -6.36
C PHE A 419 -6.85 -5.49 -5.62
N HIS A 420 -6.72 -4.24 -6.09
CA HIS A 420 -7.26 -3.12 -5.34
C HIS A 420 -8.80 -3.09 -5.35
N ALA A 421 -9.44 -2.99 -6.52
CA ALA A 421 -10.87 -2.66 -6.59
C ALA A 421 -11.74 -3.77 -7.18
N SER A 422 -11.58 -4.10 -8.45
CA SER A 422 -12.54 -4.92 -9.19
C SER A 422 -11.86 -5.84 -10.21
N CYS A 423 -12.54 -6.94 -10.51
CA CYS A 423 -12.35 -7.73 -11.73
C CYS A 423 -13.63 -7.56 -12.55
N PRO A 424 -13.65 -6.77 -13.66
CA PRO A 424 -14.88 -6.48 -14.39
C PRO A 424 -15.62 -7.72 -14.86
N LEU A 425 -16.93 -7.76 -14.58
CA LEU A 425 -17.83 -8.87 -14.91
C LEU A 425 -19.01 -8.41 -15.76
N ASN A 426 -19.56 -9.35 -16.54
CA ASN A 426 -20.88 -9.24 -17.14
C ASN A 426 -21.97 -9.55 -16.09
N GLU A 427 -23.23 -9.31 -16.45
CA GLU A 427 -24.38 -9.55 -15.58
C GLU A 427 -24.55 -11.02 -15.15
N ASP A 428 -24.15 -11.94 -16.01
CA ASP A 428 -24.18 -13.39 -15.76
C ASP A 428 -22.99 -13.91 -14.91
N GLY A 429 -22.09 -13.01 -14.47
CA GLY A 429 -20.89 -13.35 -13.70
C GLY A 429 -19.70 -13.81 -14.53
N SER A 430 -19.82 -13.85 -15.86
CA SER A 430 -18.68 -14.11 -16.74
C SER A 430 -17.71 -12.92 -16.78
N LEU A 431 -16.44 -13.18 -17.09
CA LEU A 431 -15.41 -12.14 -17.18
C LEU A 431 -15.70 -11.20 -18.37
N LYS A 432 -15.71 -9.89 -18.09
CA LYS A 432 -15.94 -8.88 -19.11
C LYS A 432 -14.68 -8.59 -19.92
N GLU A 433 -14.81 -8.58 -21.25
CA GLU A 433 -13.75 -8.09 -22.12
C GLU A 433 -13.69 -6.57 -22.13
N VAL A 434 -12.52 -6.00 -21.86
CA VAL A 434 -12.25 -4.58 -21.87
C VAL A 434 -11.17 -4.27 -22.89
N GLU A 435 -11.39 -3.22 -23.68
CA GLU A 435 -10.44 -2.74 -24.66
C GLU A 435 -9.43 -1.80 -23.99
N ILE A 436 -8.16 -2.22 -23.94
CA ILE A 436 -7.07 -1.46 -23.30
C ILE A 436 -6.16 -0.76 -24.30
N PHE A 437 -6.29 -1.08 -25.56
CA PHE A 437 -5.62 -0.45 -26.70
C PHE A 437 -6.49 -0.71 -27.94
N PRO A 438 -6.56 0.18 -28.92
CA PRO A 438 -7.39 -0.02 -30.10
C PRO A 438 -7.28 -1.41 -30.72
N GLY A 439 -8.39 -2.14 -30.75
CA GLY A 439 -8.49 -3.50 -31.27
C GLY A 439 -7.97 -4.62 -30.35
N LYS A 440 -7.45 -4.32 -29.15
CA LYS A 440 -6.93 -5.31 -28.19
C LYS A 440 -7.82 -5.39 -26.97
N LYS A 441 -8.58 -6.47 -26.85
CA LYS A 441 -9.49 -6.73 -25.74
C LYS A 441 -8.97 -7.88 -24.88
N TYR A 442 -9.13 -7.72 -23.56
CA TYR A 442 -8.70 -8.68 -22.58
C TYR A 442 -9.72 -8.78 -21.43
N SER A 443 -9.73 -9.91 -20.73
CA SER A 443 -10.55 -10.12 -19.54
C SER A 443 -9.75 -10.77 -18.41
N GLY A 444 -10.22 -10.68 -17.18
CA GLY A 444 -9.66 -11.33 -15.99
C GLY A 444 -8.15 -11.09 -15.83
N ARG A 445 -7.39 -12.18 -15.69
CA ARG A 445 -5.93 -12.12 -15.48
C ARG A 445 -5.19 -11.41 -16.64
N ALA A 446 -5.59 -11.67 -17.88
CA ALA A 446 -4.96 -11.02 -19.04
C ALA A 446 -5.23 -9.51 -19.05
N LEU A 447 -6.43 -9.06 -18.69
CA LEU A 447 -6.76 -7.65 -18.54
C LEU A 447 -5.83 -6.98 -17.51
N MET A 448 -5.71 -7.54 -16.31
CA MET A 448 -4.84 -7.00 -15.25
C MET A 448 -3.37 -6.94 -15.68
N TYR A 449 -2.89 -8.02 -16.33
CA TYR A 449 -1.49 -8.08 -16.80
C TYR A 449 -1.20 -7.00 -17.85
N HIS A 450 -2.04 -6.90 -18.88
CA HIS A 450 -1.82 -5.95 -19.96
C HIS A 450 -2.05 -4.49 -19.52
N THR A 451 -3.00 -4.24 -18.60
CA THR A 451 -3.15 -2.94 -17.95
C THR A 451 -1.87 -2.55 -17.21
N GLY A 452 -1.28 -3.47 -16.46
CA GLY A 452 -0.01 -3.24 -15.78
C GLY A 452 1.15 -2.96 -16.74
N MET A 453 1.18 -3.61 -17.90
CA MET A 453 2.17 -3.32 -18.94
C MET A 453 1.95 -1.92 -19.53
N GLN A 454 0.69 -1.54 -19.82
CA GLN A 454 0.36 -0.22 -20.34
C GLN A 454 0.80 0.91 -19.38
N ILE A 455 0.55 0.75 -18.07
CA ILE A 455 1.04 1.69 -17.05
C ILE A 455 2.57 1.84 -17.13
N ARG A 456 3.31 0.74 -17.26
CA ARG A 456 4.78 0.76 -17.33
C ARG A 456 5.30 1.40 -18.60
N THR A 457 4.61 1.23 -19.75
CA THR A 457 4.94 1.82 -21.04
C THR A 457 5.01 3.36 -20.97
N ALA A 458 4.15 4.01 -20.18
CA ALA A 458 4.18 5.45 -19.98
C ALA A 458 5.51 5.98 -19.39
N PHE A 459 6.25 5.13 -18.66
CA PHE A 459 7.52 5.47 -18.02
C PHE A 459 8.76 4.92 -18.75
N GLN A 460 8.57 4.17 -19.84
CA GLN A 460 9.66 3.62 -20.64
C GLN A 460 10.11 4.62 -21.71
N GLN A 461 11.40 4.99 -21.69
CA GLN A 461 11.96 5.94 -22.65
C GLN A 461 12.11 5.35 -24.06
N ASP A 462 12.24 4.02 -24.15
CA ASP A 462 12.48 3.30 -25.40
C ASP A 462 11.17 2.89 -26.12
N SER A 463 10.00 3.20 -25.55
CA SER A 463 8.70 2.94 -26.19
C SER A 463 8.48 3.87 -27.38
N ALA A 464 7.74 3.38 -28.40
CA ALA A 464 7.33 4.23 -29.52
C ALA A 464 6.50 5.43 -28.99
N PRO A 465 6.72 6.64 -29.52
CA PRO A 465 6.04 7.85 -29.03
C PRO A 465 4.51 7.70 -28.97
N GLU A 466 3.89 7.13 -30.02
CA GLU A 466 2.44 6.93 -30.10
C GLU A 466 1.93 5.95 -29.01
N GLU A 467 2.68 4.88 -28.73
CA GLU A 467 2.33 3.92 -27.66
C GLU A 467 2.47 4.56 -26.27
N ARG A 468 3.48 5.39 -26.10
CA ARG A 468 3.71 6.10 -24.84
C ARG A 468 2.65 7.17 -24.61
N ASP A 469 2.29 7.95 -25.63
CA ASP A 469 1.26 8.98 -25.54
C ASP A 469 -0.10 8.35 -25.21
N TYR A 470 -0.44 7.23 -25.87
CA TYR A 470 -1.64 6.46 -25.51
C TYR A 470 -1.59 5.96 -24.07
N ALA A 471 -0.44 5.45 -23.62
CA ALA A 471 -0.26 4.96 -22.25
C ALA A 471 -0.40 6.08 -21.21
N ILE A 472 0.04 7.29 -21.53
CA ILE A 472 -0.15 8.47 -20.67
C ILE A 472 -1.63 8.87 -20.63
N ASP A 473 -2.33 8.92 -21.76
CA ASP A 473 -3.75 9.23 -21.81
C ASP A 473 -4.59 8.15 -21.08
N TYR A 474 -4.16 6.87 -21.14
CA TYR A 474 -4.86 5.74 -20.51
C TYR A 474 -4.97 5.84 -18.96
N PHE A 475 -4.13 6.61 -18.29
CA PHE A 475 -4.30 6.89 -16.86
C PHE A 475 -5.64 7.56 -16.54
N LEU A 476 -6.15 8.42 -17.43
CA LEU A 476 -7.49 8.98 -17.28
C LEU A 476 -8.57 7.89 -17.36
N TYR A 477 -8.46 6.96 -18.32
CA TYR A 477 -9.40 5.84 -18.40
C TYR A 477 -9.35 4.98 -17.14
N LEU A 478 -8.16 4.69 -16.60
CA LEU A 478 -8.05 3.92 -15.36
C LEU A 478 -8.68 4.63 -14.17
N TRP A 479 -8.63 5.96 -14.14
CA TRP A 479 -9.23 6.78 -13.08
C TRP A 479 -10.76 6.81 -13.13
N CYS A 480 -11.37 6.95 -14.30
CA CYS A 480 -12.81 7.23 -14.42
C CYS A 480 -13.54 6.46 -15.53
N GLY A 481 -12.86 5.58 -16.25
CA GLY A 481 -13.47 4.77 -17.30
C GLY A 481 -14.43 3.71 -16.75
N PRO A 482 -15.58 3.47 -17.41
CA PRO A 482 -16.67 2.68 -16.86
C PRO A 482 -16.32 1.20 -16.58
N ASP A 483 -15.42 0.63 -17.38
CA ASP A 483 -15.01 -0.78 -17.28
C ASP A 483 -13.57 -0.91 -16.72
N SER A 484 -13.02 0.19 -16.17
CA SER A 484 -11.70 0.16 -15.55
C SER A 484 -11.69 -0.76 -14.33
N PRO A 485 -10.72 -1.68 -14.22
CA PRO A 485 -10.59 -2.56 -13.04
C PRO A 485 -10.31 -1.80 -11.73
N LEU A 486 -10.00 -0.50 -11.81
CA LEU A 486 -9.76 0.36 -10.67
C LEU A 486 -10.94 1.27 -10.33
N PHE A 487 -11.95 1.34 -11.18
CA PHE A 487 -13.12 2.19 -10.98
C PHE A 487 -14.43 1.40 -11.04
N ASP A 488 -14.71 0.69 -12.14
CA ASP A 488 -15.83 -0.23 -12.37
C ASP A 488 -17.19 0.34 -11.91
N LYS A 489 -17.49 1.54 -12.40
CA LYS A 489 -18.78 2.21 -12.23
C LYS A 489 -19.21 2.85 -13.53
N SER A 490 -20.51 3.04 -13.71
CA SER A 490 -21.10 3.60 -14.95
C SER A 490 -20.51 4.95 -15.37
N LYS A 491 -20.18 5.80 -14.40
CA LYS A 491 -19.60 7.14 -14.62
C LYS A 491 -18.99 7.69 -13.33
N MET A 492 -18.12 8.67 -13.45
CA MET A 492 -17.68 9.52 -12.33
C MET A 492 -18.50 10.82 -12.30
N ALA A 493 -19.40 10.96 -11.33
CA ALA A 493 -20.35 12.06 -11.24
C ALA A 493 -19.78 13.33 -10.57
N THR A 494 -18.50 13.63 -10.78
CA THR A 494 -17.85 14.78 -10.14
C THR A 494 -18.38 16.10 -10.66
N PHE A 495 -18.60 16.23 -11.97
CA PHE A 495 -19.17 17.42 -12.60
C PHE A 495 -20.59 17.67 -12.08
N GLU A 496 -21.43 16.64 -12.11
CA GLU A 496 -22.81 16.72 -11.66
C GLU A 496 -22.92 17.18 -10.21
N ARG A 497 -22.03 16.68 -9.33
CA ARG A 497 -21.99 17.06 -7.91
C ARG A 497 -21.60 18.52 -7.67
N TYR A 498 -20.86 19.15 -8.58
CA TYR A 498 -20.53 20.56 -8.48
C TYR A 498 -21.58 21.48 -9.09
N PHE A 499 -22.16 21.08 -10.21
CA PHE A 499 -22.92 22.00 -11.05
C PHE A 499 -24.42 21.70 -11.17
N ILE A 500 -24.88 20.56 -10.64
CA ILE A 500 -26.29 20.16 -10.73
C ILE A 500 -26.81 19.82 -9.34
N ALA A 501 -27.90 20.44 -8.92
CA ALA A 501 -28.50 20.20 -7.60
C ALA A 501 -29.27 18.87 -7.53
N ASP A 502 -29.75 18.38 -8.67
CA ASP A 502 -30.57 17.17 -8.76
C ASP A 502 -29.76 15.91 -8.47
N LYS A 503 -30.04 15.26 -7.33
CA LYS A 503 -29.29 14.13 -6.80
C LYS A 503 -29.38 12.87 -7.66
N GLU A 504 -30.38 12.74 -8.52
CA GLU A 504 -30.45 11.59 -9.43
C GLU A 504 -29.27 11.57 -10.41
N THR A 505 -28.75 12.74 -10.79
CA THR A 505 -27.58 12.86 -11.66
C THR A 505 -26.28 12.43 -10.98
N HIS A 506 -26.24 12.39 -9.64
CA HIS A 506 -25.08 12.03 -8.83
C HIS A 506 -24.89 10.52 -8.66
N VAL A 507 -25.83 9.71 -9.18
CA VAL A 507 -25.79 8.26 -9.04
C VAL A 507 -24.67 7.70 -9.92
N GLU A 508 -23.81 6.87 -9.30
CA GLU A 508 -22.75 6.07 -9.93
C GLU A 508 -23.11 4.60 -9.76
N GLU A 509 -23.64 3.99 -10.81
CA GLU A 509 -23.97 2.57 -10.75
C GLU A 509 -22.69 1.74 -10.71
N LYS A 510 -22.60 0.84 -9.74
CA LYS A 510 -21.47 -0.09 -9.59
C LYS A 510 -21.53 -1.18 -10.63
N GLY A 511 -20.36 -1.61 -11.11
CA GLY A 511 -20.19 -2.77 -11.98
C GLY A 511 -20.67 -4.08 -11.34
N TYR A 512 -20.76 -5.11 -12.16
CA TYR A 512 -21.33 -6.39 -11.72
C TYR A 512 -20.45 -7.12 -10.70
N TYR A 513 -19.13 -6.90 -10.69
CA TYR A 513 -18.27 -7.42 -9.63
C TYR A 513 -18.80 -7.04 -8.23
N PHE A 514 -19.11 -5.78 -8.00
CA PHE A 514 -19.61 -5.30 -6.70
C PHE A 514 -21.02 -5.83 -6.37
N LYS A 515 -21.82 -6.19 -7.39
CA LYS A 515 -23.17 -6.75 -7.20
C LYS A 515 -23.11 -8.25 -6.91
N LEU A 516 -22.14 -8.96 -7.48
CA LEU A 516 -22.03 -10.41 -7.45
C LEU A 516 -20.99 -10.95 -6.46
N ARG A 517 -20.22 -10.08 -5.80
CA ARG A 517 -19.08 -10.45 -4.94
C ARG A 517 -19.44 -11.28 -3.70
N ASP A 518 -20.71 -11.40 -3.36
CA ASP A 518 -21.20 -12.30 -2.30
C ASP A 518 -21.52 -13.73 -2.82
N ASN A 519 -21.50 -13.95 -4.14
CA ASN A 519 -21.74 -15.24 -4.76
C ASN A 519 -20.43 -16.06 -4.81
N GLU A 520 -20.41 -17.20 -4.12
CA GLU A 520 -19.26 -18.10 -4.01
C GLU A 520 -18.81 -18.65 -5.36
N GLU A 521 -19.74 -19.03 -6.25
CA GLU A 521 -19.42 -19.59 -7.58
C GLU A 521 -18.74 -18.53 -8.47
N VAL A 522 -19.16 -17.27 -8.39
CA VAL A 522 -18.54 -16.16 -9.13
C VAL A 522 -17.12 -15.92 -8.63
N ILE A 523 -16.90 -15.93 -7.32
CA ILE A 523 -15.56 -15.76 -6.75
C ILE A 523 -14.65 -16.94 -7.13
N ASP A 524 -15.15 -18.19 -7.12
CA ASP A 524 -14.39 -19.34 -7.60
C ASP A 524 -14.03 -19.21 -9.09
N HIS A 525 -14.96 -18.75 -9.92
CA HIS A 525 -14.68 -18.53 -11.34
C HIS A 525 -13.56 -17.50 -11.57
N ILE A 526 -13.54 -16.42 -10.79
CA ILE A 526 -12.44 -15.43 -10.84
C ILE A 526 -11.13 -16.10 -10.43
N LEU A 527 -11.09 -16.82 -9.30
CA LEU A 527 -9.90 -17.50 -8.81
C LEU A 527 -9.34 -18.50 -9.83
N ASP A 528 -10.22 -19.28 -10.49
CA ASP A 528 -9.84 -20.21 -11.55
C ASP A 528 -9.22 -19.48 -12.75
N ALA A 529 -9.80 -18.37 -13.16
CA ALA A 529 -9.29 -17.56 -14.28
C ALA A 529 -7.90 -16.94 -14.01
N PHE A 530 -7.59 -16.70 -12.74
CA PHE A 530 -6.25 -16.26 -12.33
C PHE A 530 -5.28 -17.43 -12.10
N GLY A 531 -5.75 -18.67 -12.14
CA GLY A 531 -4.94 -19.88 -11.93
C GLY A 531 -4.66 -20.14 -10.45
N VAL A 532 -5.48 -19.62 -9.55
CA VAL A 532 -5.39 -19.92 -8.12
C VAL A 532 -6.15 -21.20 -7.84
N VAL A 533 -5.43 -22.26 -7.47
CA VAL A 533 -5.96 -23.61 -7.32
C VAL A 533 -5.97 -24.08 -5.87
N GLY A 534 -6.81 -25.07 -5.58
CA GLY A 534 -6.92 -25.66 -4.24
C GLY A 534 -8.18 -25.23 -3.48
N SER A 535 -8.38 -25.78 -2.29
CA SER A 535 -9.58 -25.52 -1.47
C SER A 535 -9.43 -24.26 -0.61
N ASN A 536 -8.20 -23.89 -0.26
CA ASN A 536 -7.86 -22.77 0.64
C ASN A 536 -7.35 -21.62 -0.21
N ARG A 537 -8.27 -20.93 -0.89
CA ARG A 537 -7.95 -19.85 -1.82
C ARG A 537 -8.90 -18.68 -1.61
N HIS A 538 -8.37 -17.47 -1.67
CA HIS A 538 -9.12 -16.27 -1.34
C HIS A 538 -8.85 -15.15 -2.32
N ILE A 539 -9.79 -14.21 -2.41
CA ILE A 539 -9.58 -12.88 -2.94
C ILE A 539 -9.48 -11.91 -1.75
N ILE A 540 -8.50 -11.01 -1.76
CA ILE A 540 -8.37 -9.93 -0.80
C ILE A 540 -8.32 -8.63 -1.58
N ASN A 541 -9.23 -7.68 -1.26
CA ASN A 541 -9.29 -6.37 -1.92
C ASN A 541 -9.71 -5.24 -0.98
N GLY A 542 -9.67 -3.99 -1.48
CA GLY A 542 -10.02 -2.74 -0.79
C GLY A 542 -11.06 -1.92 -1.54
N HIS A 543 -10.79 -0.61 -1.71
CA HIS A 543 -11.47 0.36 -2.56
C HIS A 543 -12.87 0.82 -2.10
N VAL A 544 -13.70 -0.07 -1.59
CA VAL A 544 -15.06 0.29 -1.14
C VAL A 544 -15.16 0.11 0.36
N PRO A 545 -15.23 1.20 1.13
CA PRO A 545 -15.30 1.13 2.59
C PRO A 545 -16.43 0.23 3.08
N VAL A 546 -16.08 -0.68 4.00
CA VAL A 546 -17.04 -1.56 4.66
C VAL A 546 -17.84 -0.76 5.66
N ARG A 547 -19.16 -0.66 5.46
CA ARG A 547 -20.06 0.13 6.31
C ARG A 547 -20.47 -0.67 7.55
N THR A 548 -19.53 -0.85 8.49
CA THR A 548 -19.78 -1.65 9.70
C THR A 548 -20.93 -1.11 10.54
N LEU A 549 -21.12 0.22 10.61
CA LEU A 549 -22.26 0.85 11.27
C LEU A 549 -23.61 0.46 10.66
N LYS A 550 -23.63 0.01 9.39
CA LYS A 550 -24.81 -0.52 8.70
C LYS A 550 -24.88 -2.06 8.73
N GLY A 551 -24.01 -2.71 9.48
CA GLY A 551 -23.96 -4.17 9.58
C GLY A 551 -23.32 -4.87 8.39
N GLU A 552 -22.58 -4.17 7.52
CA GLU A 552 -21.85 -4.80 6.42
C GLU A 552 -20.68 -5.65 6.96
N ASN A 553 -20.59 -6.90 6.49
CA ASN A 553 -19.52 -7.81 6.86
C ASN A 553 -18.36 -7.70 5.85
N PRO A 554 -17.11 -7.51 6.28
CA PRO A 554 -15.94 -7.54 5.42
C PRO A 554 -15.67 -8.91 4.78
N ILE A 555 -16.15 -9.99 5.40
CA ILE A 555 -15.97 -11.36 4.92
C ILE A 555 -17.19 -11.73 4.08
N LYS A 556 -16.97 -12.06 2.81
CA LYS A 556 -17.99 -12.32 1.80
C LYS A 556 -17.79 -13.68 1.13
N ALA A 557 -18.78 -14.13 0.33
CA ALA A 557 -18.70 -15.37 -0.42
C ALA A 557 -18.22 -16.55 0.45
N ASN A 558 -18.83 -16.74 1.62
CA ASN A 558 -18.51 -17.80 2.57
C ASN A 558 -17.01 -17.87 2.97
N GLY A 559 -16.37 -16.71 3.09
CA GLY A 559 -14.94 -16.61 3.47
C GLY A 559 -13.97 -16.51 2.29
N LYS A 560 -14.41 -16.72 1.05
CA LYS A 560 -13.55 -16.70 -0.14
C LYS A 560 -13.15 -15.27 -0.58
N LEU A 561 -13.88 -14.25 -0.13
CA LEU A 561 -13.54 -12.85 -0.40
C LEU A 561 -13.45 -12.07 0.92
N MET A 562 -12.35 -11.36 1.09
CA MET A 562 -12.08 -10.47 2.23
C MET A 562 -11.90 -9.05 1.73
N VAL A 563 -12.85 -8.15 2.08
CA VAL A 563 -12.79 -6.72 1.75
C VAL A 563 -12.22 -6.00 2.96
N ILE A 564 -11.00 -5.45 2.83
CA ILE A 564 -10.28 -4.90 3.99
C ILE A 564 -10.19 -3.36 3.99
N ASP A 565 -11.00 -2.67 3.18
CA ASP A 565 -11.16 -1.22 3.31
C ASP A 565 -11.98 -0.90 4.57
N GLY A 566 -11.27 -0.57 5.63
CA GLY A 566 -11.83 -0.15 6.92
C GLY A 566 -11.95 1.36 7.08
N GLY A 567 -11.49 2.14 6.07
CA GLY A 567 -11.50 3.59 6.10
C GLY A 567 -10.46 4.18 7.06
N PHE A 568 -9.16 3.98 6.78
CA PHE A 568 -8.08 4.69 7.48
C PHE A 568 -8.27 6.20 7.42
N SER A 569 -8.79 6.69 6.29
CA SER A 569 -9.09 8.11 6.13
C SER A 569 -10.13 8.59 7.13
N LYS A 570 -9.80 9.65 7.87
CA LYS A 570 -10.70 10.34 8.81
C LYS A 570 -12.03 10.75 8.17
N ALA A 571 -12.04 10.97 6.86
CA ALA A 571 -13.24 11.30 6.10
C ALA A 571 -14.33 10.21 6.13
N TYR A 572 -13.95 8.95 6.37
CA TYR A 572 -14.88 7.81 6.40
C TYR A 572 -15.25 7.32 7.80
N HIS A 573 -14.59 7.78 8.87
CA HIS A 573 -14.86 7.31 10.23
C HIS A 573 -16.34 7.41 10.62
N ASN A 574 -17.06 8.44 10.13
CA ASN A 574 -18.50 8.60 10.36
C ASN A 574 -19.37 7.55 9.65
N GLU A 575 -18.87 6.93 8.59
CA GLU A 575 -19.58 5.90 7.83
C GLU A 575 -19.18 4.48 8.26
N THR A 576 -17.90 4.27 8.51
CA THR A 576 -17.34 2.96 8.87
C THR A 576 -17.39 2.68 10.38
N GLY A 577 -17.28 3.71 11.23
CA GLY A 577 -17.20 3.58 12.67
C GLY A 577 -15.86 3.06 13.20
N ILE A 578 -14.88 2.86 12.30
CA ILE A 578 -13.55 2.35 12.61
C ILE A 578 -12.49 3.16 11.85
N ALA A 579 -11.22 2.93 12.16
CA ALA A 579 -10.09 3.61 11.53
C ALA A 579 -9.16 2.64 10.80
N GLY A 580 -9.72 1.64 10.14
CA GLY A 580 -8.99 0.73 9.27
C GLY A 580 -9.03 -0.73 9.72
N TYR A 581 -8.68 -1.60 8.79
CA TYR A 581 -8.43 -3.02 9.01
C TYR A 581 -6.97 -3.37 8.75
N THR A 582 -6.46 -4.36 9.49
CA THR A 582 -5.33 -5.17 9.07
C THR A 582 -5.78 -6.62 9.02
N LEU A 583 -5.65 -7.26 7.87
CA LEU A 583 -5.77 -8.70 7.78
C LEU A 583 -4.40 -9.31 8.05
N VAL A 584 -4.32 -10.24 9.00
CA VAL A 584 -3.09 -10.92 9.41
C VAL A 584 -3.19 -12.39 9.04
N TYR A 585 -2.27 -12.86 8.19
CA TYR A 585 -2.15 -14.25 7.80
C TYR A 585 -0.91 -14.88 8.44
N HIS A 586 -1.13 -15.70 9.44
CA HIS A 586 -0.07 -16.39 10.17
C HIS A 586 -0.17 -17.92 10.02
N SER A 587 0.73 -18.65 10.67
CA SER A 587 0.80 -20.12 10.56
C SER A 587 -0.44 -20.90 11.04
N ARG A 588 -1.43 -20.23 11.62
CA ARG A 588 -2.71 -20.81 12.10
C ARG A 588 -3.92 -20.35 11.29
N GLY A 589 -3.77 -19.46 10.30
CA GLY A 589 -4.86 -18.95 9.48
C GLY A 589 -4.97 -17.44 9.48
N PHE A 590 -6.18 -16.93 9.21
CA PHE A 590 -6.46 -15.51 9.07
C PHE A 590 -7.10 -14.90 10.31
N GLN A 591 -6.65 -13.71 10.65
CA GLN A 591 -7.24 -12.84 11.67
C GLN A 591 -7.47 -11.45 11.08
N LEU A 592 -8.67 -10.91 11.24
CA LEU A 592 -8.99 -9.53 10.91
C LEU A 592 -8.87 -8.67 12.15
N VAL A 593 -7.97 -7.72 12.11
CA VAL A 593 -7.74 -6.74 13.19
C VAL A 593 -8.41 -5.44 12.80
N GLN A 594 -9.40 -5.02 13.57
CA GLN A 594 -10.13 -3.77 13.40
C GLN A 594 -9.53 -2.72 14.34
N HIS A 595 -9.16 -1.58 13.80
CA HIS A 595 -8.52 -0.48 14.54
C HIS A 595 -9.53 0.61 14.90
N GLU A 596 -9.45 1.12 16.14
CA GLU A 596 -10.09 2.36 16.53
C GLU A 596 -9.25 3.57 16.07
N PRO A 597 -9.83 4.79 16.02
CA PRO A 597 -9.09 5.99 15.66
C PRO A 597 -7.86 6.20 16.54
N PHE A 598 -6.72 6.46 15.88
CA PHE A 598 -5.48 6.82 16.55
C PHE A 598 -5.50 8.31 16.93
N THR A 599 -5.08 8.64 18.14
CA THR A 599 -5.04 10.03 18.60
C THR A 599 -3.91 10.80 17.94
N SER A 600 -2.67 10.49 18.32
CA SER A 600 -1.46 11.04 17.72
C SER A 600 -0.23 10.24 18.14
N THR A 601 0.85 10.38 17.38
CA THR A 601 2.16 9.84 17.73
C THR A 601 2.68 10.44 19.04
N GLU A 602 2.44 11.73 19.27
CA GLU A 602 2.85 12.42 20.49
C GLU A 602 2.16 11.84 21.74
N ASP A 603 0.85 11.64 21.69
CA ASP A 603 0.10 10.99 22.80
C ASP A 603 0.60 9.56 23.07
N ALA A 604 0.92 8.82 22.01
CA ALA A 604 1.47 7.47 22.14
C ALA A 604 2.81 7.48 22.90
N ILE A 605 3.70 8.41 22.57
CA ILE A 605 5.02 8.53 23.20
C ILE A 605 4.92 9.02 24.65
N GLN A 606 4.13 10.07 24.89
CA GLN A 606 4.07 10.72 26.20
C GLN A 606 3.25 9.96 27.21
N ARG A 607 2.12 9.38 26.79
CA ARG A 607 1.12 8.75 27.68
C ARG A 607 1.05 7.23 27.55
N GLY A 608 1.84 6.64 26.64
CA GLY A 608 1.76 5.21 26.35
C GLY A 608 0.41 4.80 25.76
N THR A 609 -0.27 5.71 25.06
CA THR A 609 -1.53 5.36 24.38
C THR A 609 -1.24 4.48 23.17
N ASP A 610 -2.11 3.51 22.93
CA ASP A 610 -1.99 2.59 21.80
C ASP A 610 -3.33 2.54 21.04
N ILE A 611 -3.30 2.17 19.79
CA ILE A 611 -4.53 1.92 19.02
C ILE A 611 -5.27 0.76 19.70
N LYS A 612 -6.49 1.00 20.10
CA LYS A 612 -7.36 -0.09 20.51
C LYS A 612 -7.76 -0.87 19.27
N SER A 613 -7.63 -2.17 19.37
CA SER A 613 -7.93 -3.06 18.25
C SER A 613 -8.72 -4.26 18.73
N THR A 614 -9.70 -4.65 17.93
CA THR A 614 -10.49 -5.87 18.12
C THR A 614 -10.06 -6.89 17.07
N THR A 615 -9.83 -8.12 17.48
CA THR A 615 -9.39 -9.19 16.58
C THR A 615 -10.51 -10.20 16.38
N GLN A 616 -10.86 -10.47 15.14
CA GLN A 616 -11.79 -11.53 14.72
C GLN A 616 -11.01 -12.64 14.02
N ILE A 617 -11.24 -13.89 14.42
CA ILE A 617 -10.73 -15.04 13.67
C ILE A 617 -11.61 -15.21 12.43
N VAL A 618 -11.00 -15.15 11.25
CA VAL A 618 -11.69 -15.36 9.97
C VAL A 618 -11.63 -16.81 9.58
N GLU A 619 -10.44 -17.39 9.67
CA GLU A 619 -10.19 -18.79 9.36
C GLU A 619 -9.12 -19.36 10.30
N MET A 620 -9.29 -20.59 10.74
CA MET A 620 -8.32 -21.29 11.56
C MET A 620 -7.99 -22.65 10.96
N SER A 621 -6.70 -22.86 10.69
CA SER A 621 -6.21 -24.15 10.21
C SER A 621 -6.09 -25.16 11.36
N ASN A 622 -6.54 -26.39 11.14
CA ASN A 622 -6.42 -27.49 12.10
C ASN A 622 -4.97 -27.87 12.38
N ARG A 623 -4.09 -27.74 11.40
CA ARG A 623 -2.64 -27.90 11.57
C ARG A 623 -1.92 -26.59 11.40
N ARG A 624 -0.77 -26.46 12.05
CA ARG A 624 0.10 -25.30 11.84
C ARG A 624 0.70 -25.37 10.44
N MET A 625 0.54 -24.30 9.66
CA MET A 625 1.17 -24.17 8.35
C MET A 625 2.68 -23.96 8.51
N LEU A 626 3.42 -24.65 7.66
CA LEU A 626 4.87 -24.57 7.60
C LEU A 626 5.30 -23.77 6.37
N VAL A 627 6.58 -23.40 6.31
CA VAL A 627 7.18 -22.82 5.09
C VAL A 627 6.96 -23.74 3.89
N ALA A 628 7.00 -25.04 4.07
CA ALA A 628 6.71 -26.03 3.03
C ALA A 628 5.33 -25.86 2.37
N ASP A 629 4.38 -25.27 3.05
CA ASP A 629 3.00 -25.07 2.54
C ASP A 629 2.85 -23.73 1.80
N THR A 630 3.91 -22.94 1.61
CA THR A 630 3.92 -21.59 1.04
C THR A 630 4.61 -21.53 -0.32
N ASP A 631 4.45 -20.42 -1.03
CA ASP A 631 5.15 -20.14 -2.29
C ASP A 631 6.67 -20.17 -2.11
N ILE A 632 7.19 -19.66 -0.98
CA ILE A 632 8.60 -19.79 -0.60
C ILE A 632 9.00 -21.26 -0.50
N GLY A 633 8.12 -22.11 0.05
CA GLY A 633 8.36 -23.54 0.13
C GLY A 633 8.45 -24.22 -1.24
N VAL A 634 7.67 -23.76 -2.22
CA VAL A 634 7.78 -24.22 -3.62
C VAL A 634 9.15 -23.87 -4.20
N GLU A 635 9.60 -22.64 -4.01
CA GLU A 635 10.91 -22.18 -4.49
C GLU A 635 12.07 -22.92 -3.80
N LEU A 636 11.98 -23.16 -2.49
CA LEU A 636 12.99 -23.92 -1.76
C LEU A 636 13.07 -25.37 -2.23
N ARG A 637 11.94 -26.01 -2.56
CA ARG A 637 11.95 -27.36 -3.11
C ARG A 637 12.61 -27.43 -4.49
N LYS A 638 12.38 -26.44 -5.36
CA LYS A 638 13.09 -26.35 -6.65
C LYS A 638 14.61 -26.24 -6.44
N GLN A 639 15.04 -25.37 -5.51
CA GLN A 639 16.46 -25.24 -5.18
C GLN A 639 17.05 -26.55 -4.65
N ILE A 640 16.29 -27.30 -3.85
CA ILE A 640 16.71 -28.62 -3.38
C ILE A 640 16.84 -29.58 -4.55
N ASP A 641 15.87 -29.64 -5.47
CA ASP A 641 15.90 -30.49 -6.65
C ASP A 641 17.13 -30.17 -7.52
N ASP A 642 17.41 -28.87 -7.76
CA ASP A 642 18.58 -28.42 -8.51
C ASP A 642 19.91 -28.83 -7.84
N LEU A 643 19.99 -28.72 -6.51
CA LEU A 643 21.19 -29.15 -5.74
C LEU A 643 21.32 -30.65 -5.70
N GLU A 644 20.25 -31.42 -5.64
CA GLU A 644 20.29 -32.89 -5.74
C GLU A 644 20.78 -33.32 -7.12
N GLU A 645 20.41 -32.62 -8.19
CA GLU A 645 20.91 -32.86 -9.54
C GLU A 645 22.40 -32.51 -9.65
N LEU A 646 22.85 -31.41 -9.06
CA LEU A 646 24.26 -31.06 -8.97
C LEU A 646 25.08 -32.14 -8.20
N LEU A 647 24.53 -32.63 -7.08
CA LEU A 647 25.17 -33.76 -6.34
C LEU A 647 25.27 -35.03 -7.19
N TYR A 648 24.24 -35.33 -7.99
CA TYR A 648 24.27 -36.43 -8.93
C TYR A 648 25.39 -36.25 -9.96
N ALA A 649 25.51 -35.03 -10.55
CA ALA A 649 26.55 -34.70 -11.52
C ALA A 649 27.95 -34.84 -10.94
N TYR A 650 28.22 -34.42 -9.71
CA TYR A 650 29.49 -34.62 -9.02
C TYR A 650 29.79 -36.09 -8.81
N ARG A 651 28.86 -36.86 -8.24
CA ARG A 651 29.06 -38.27 -7.90
C ARG A 651 29.26 -39.17 -9.10
N HIS A 652 28.77 -38.78 -10.29
CA HIS A 652 28.93 -39.53 -11.51
C HIS A 652 29.98 -38.96 -12.47
N GLY A 653 30.72 -37.93 -12.01
CA GLY A 653 31.88 -37.38 -12.76
C GLY A 653 31.51 -36.47 -13.94
N TYR A 654 30.23 -36.05 -14.09
CA TYR A 654 29.84 -35.10 -15.11
C TYR A 654 30.41 -33.69 -14.86
N ILE A 655 30.56 -33.32 -13.58
CA ILE A 655 31.24 -32.10 -13.12
C ILE A 655 32.29 -32.49 -12.07
N LYS A 656 33.44 -31.85 -12.11
CA LYS A 656 34.50 -32.06 -11.10
C LYS A 656 34.29 -31.10 -9.92
N GLU A 657 34.42 -31.62 -8.71
CA GLU A 657 34.52 -30.81 -7.51
C GLU A 657 35.78 -29.94 -7.53
N LYS A 658 35.69 -28.74 -7.00
CA LYS A 658 36.89 -27.92 -6.76
C LYS A 658 37.59 -28.44 -5.50
N GLU A 659 38.89 -28.68 -5.62
CA GLU A 659 39.71 -28.98 -4.44
C GLU A 659 39.62 -27.82 -3.45
N LYS A 660 39.31 -28.10 -2.17
CA LYS A 660 39.44 -27.10 -1.11
C LYS A 660 40.91 -26.69 -1.05
N LYS A 661 41.21 -25.44 -1.38
CA LYS A 661 42.49 -24.86 -0.93
C LYS A 661 42.46 -24.88 0.60
N GLN A 662 43.37 -25.69 1.21
CA GLN A 662 43.60 -25.75 2.65
C GLN A 662 43.99 -24.38 3.21
#